data_897597b78f4dde53e0f5f47663188b63
#
_entry.id   897597b78f4dde53e0f5f47663188b63
#
_cell.length_a   1.000
_cell.length_b   1.000
_cell.length_c   1.000
_cell.angle_alpha   90.00
_cell.angle_beta   90.00
_cell.angle_gamma   90.00
#
_symmetry.space_group_name_H-M   'P 1'
#
loop_
_entity.id
_entity.type
_entity.pdbx_description
1 polymer ?
#
loop_
_entity_poly.entity_id
_entity_poly.type
_entity_poly.pdbx_seq_one_letter_code
_entity_poly.pdbx_strand_id
1 'polypeptide(L)'
;MSLQMFNLRGVTVHFPHEPYDVQKKYMEKVIECLQSGVNGILESPTGTGKTLSLLCSSLAWLEDHKAAMQLTAGLHRSPDPNAGFLSQLQSLFDQQEAANRPSPICPKIIYSSRTHSQLSQAINELKKTNYRYVKSVVLGSRDQLCINPDVQKLQDNASKLRVCRHKVTTRTCPFHLNYDTKMTRSEYQDTPVMDIEDLGKLGKKFVCCPYYAAKTLKGRADIVFMPYNYLVDAKSRKAHGVELEGNVVIFDEAHNIENMCEESMSFQLLSSDLALCIKETTHAADLKQQKETEAAAGMEGVDPDFTLLDIAKIKAILLSLEKYVDELLVQVNAESTTKPGNFMFTMLEEAGVSRHNKDELLDLLDKIVSFLEVNAVGAFSPRGTGLNRFVNILNSLYSVEGDGSSVEAIFKKKFKVHIQKDANKKKKPSHDVWTVSSNASKKLDWCLNCWCFSPSVSMDNLLKQGVRCIILTSGTLSPLSSFAAELGIPFPVQLENPHVIKEEQIYVSVLSNGYDGQLLNCSYDNRNNPAYLASLGRTVCNLCRVIPGGVLLFFPSYAVMRNFVETWTANGTMTSLALVKPTVMEVQRNTDFSSLIQEHCENVDSPEKRGCLLMAVCRGRMSEGMDFTDQYARAAIIVGFPLPPCFDPRVQLKKQYLDESPSRSIFSGNDWYVLQATRAVNQAIGRVIRHQHDFGAILFCDKRYSEPRNLSQLSKWVKEKTKLRSSFSVVLKELAAFFKAAGVSNENSQAGTKMHVASRNAFGIPSKDGTSVSRNLTSAQHSVAENNENVMEAYRRPTEEQLASFHKVEQGQNLFDVLNNSSAPGAVDFSSTHKVNFRNTDDKQTNEDRLQNAKRRKLYVPLKGIGPPEPSMQDGASTSRTSSPKSSQDIWKSILASLKKSLKECDYNSVCSSMKLFLRTNNSDALAEALALCLVDAPNRDELLTCLAKVVTASKREDFVVKCRSHW
;
A
#
# COMPACT_ATOMS: atom_id res chain seq x y z
N MET A 1 7.38 37.20 -13.33
CA MET A 1 7.73 36.08 -14.25
C MET A 1 7.24 36.47 -15.62
N SER A 2 8.11 36.43 -16.64
CA SER A 2 7.71 36.71 -18.04
C SER A 2 6.87 35.54 -18.54
N LEU A 3 5.59 35.81 -18.77
CA LEU A 3 4.67 34.85 -19.35
C LEU A 3 5.09 34.57 -20.79
N GLN A 4 5.28 33.29 -21.15
CA GLN A 4 5.56 32.88 -22.52
C GLN A 4 4.26 32.37 -23.14
N MET A 5 3.92 32.90 -24.34
CA MET A 5 2.80 32.42 -25.14
C MET A 5 3.33 31.84 -26.45
N PHE A 6 2.86 30.68 -26.80
CA PHE A 6 3.26 30.02 -28.05
C PHE A 6 2.12 29.14 -28.57
N ASN A 7 2.08 28.96 -29.86
CA ASN A 7 1.04 28.20 -30.54
C ASN A 7 1.53 26.76 -30.80
N LEU A 8 0.72 25.79 -30.39
CA LEU A 8 0.93 24.38 -30.67
C LEU A 8 -0.33 23.79 -31.32
N ARG A 9 -0.22 23.34 -32.56
CA ARG A 9 -1.35 22.76 -33.34
C ARG A 9 -2.60 23.62 -33.36
N GLY A 10 -2.44 24.93 -33.41
CA GLY A 10 -3.53 25.90 -33.41
C GLY A 10 -4.00 26.37 -32.02
N VAL A 11 -3.59 25.72 -30.94
CA VAL A 11 -3.93 26.07 -29.56
C VAL A 11 -2.86 26.99 -28.96
N THR A 12 -3.27 28.13 -28.39
CA THR A 12 -2.37 29.07 -27.72
C THR A 12 -2.15 28.62 -26.26
N VAL A 13 -0.92 28.22 -25.94
CA VAL A 13 -0.54 27.76 -24.60
C VAL A 13 0.17 28.86 -23.84
N HIS A 14 -0.30 29.17 -22.62
CA HIS A 14 0.34 30.05 -21.66
C HIS A 14 1.24 29.25 -20.72
N PHE A 15 2.53 29.49 -20.72
CA PHE A 15 3.50 28.78 -19.91
C PHE A 15 4.27 29.72 -18.99
N PRO A 16 4.53 29.36 -17.72
CA PRO A 16 5.09 30.32 -16.74
C PRO A 16 6.55 30.68 -16.96
N HIS A 17 7.27 29.97 -17.79
CA HIS A 17 8.67 30.20 -18.15
C HIS A 17 8.94 29.71 -19.58
N GLU A 18 10.14 29.92 -20.11
CA GLU A 18 10.52 29.39 -21.40
C GLU A 18 10.53 27.85 -21.38
N PRO A 19 9.74 27.17 -22.23
CA PRO A 19 9.65 25.72 -22.25
C PRO A 19 10.84 25.07 -22.97
N TYR A 20 11.34 23.97 -22.44
CA TYR A 20 12.33 23.12 -23.11
C TYR A 20 11.72 22.47 -24.35
N ASP A 21 12.55 22.07 -25.31
CA ASP A 21 12.08 21.38 -26.51
C ASP A 21 11.33 20.07 -26.21
N VAL A 22 11.75 19.34 -25.18
CA VAL A 22 11.07 18.13 -24.70
C VAL A 22 9.70 18.44 -24.14
N GLN A 23 9.49 19.61 -23.49
CA GLN A 23 8.19 20.06 -23.01
C GLN A 23 7.30 20.49 -24.17
N LYS A 24 7.81 21.20 -25.16
CA LYS A 24 7.04 21.58 -26.37
C LYS A 24 6.52 20.33 -27.08
N LYS A 25 7.38 19.35 -27.36
CA LYS A 25 7.01 18.06 -27.98
C LYS A 25 5.97 17.31 -27.16
N TYR A 26 6.13 17.30 -25.82
CA TYR A 26 5.20 16.67 -24.92
C TYR A 26 3.81 17.33 -24.97
N MET A 27 3.75 18.67 -24.86
CA MET A 27 2.50 19.44 -24.94
C MET A 27 1.81 19.27 -26.30
N GLU A 28 2.59 19.25 -27.39
CA GLU A 28 2.08 19.00 -28.75
C GLU A 28 1.37 17.62 -28.83
N LYS A 29 1.97 16.57 -28.25
CA LYS A 29 1.35 15.23 -28.23
C LYS A 29 0.12 15.14 -27.31
N VAL A 30 0.09 15.87 -26.21
CA VAL A 30 -1.11 16.00 -25.38
C VAL A 30 -2.24 16.64 -26.18
N ILE A 31 -1.98 17.77 -26.86
CA ILE A 31 -2.98 18.47 -27.68
C ILE A 31 -3.44 17.58 -28.84
N GLU A 32 -2.54 16.80 -29.45
CA GLU A 32 -2.88 15.83 -30.48
C GLU A 32 -3.91 14.81 -30.01
N CYS A 33 -3.71 14.21 -28.83
CA CYS A 33 -4.66 13.28 -28.24
C CYS A 33 -6.02 13.93 -28.00
N LEU A 34 -6.03 15.14 -27.46
CA LEU A 34 -7.25 15.87 -27.08
C LEU A 34 -8.06 16.33 -28.29
N GLN A 35 -7.40 16.84 -29.36
CA GLN A 35 -8.04 17.27 -30.59
C GLN A 35 -8.63 16.08 -31.35
N SER A 36 -7.84 15.02 -31.53
CA SER A 36 -8.24 13.85 -32.31
C SER A 36 -9.16 12.88 -31.54
N GLY A 37 -9.31 13.04 -30.21
CA GLY A 37 -10.08 12.11 -29.36
C GLY A 37 -9.49 10.70 -29.32
N VAL A 38 -8.16 10.56 -29.37
CA VAL A 38 -7.46 9.28 -29.37
C VAL A 38 -6.61 9.09 -28.14
N ASN A 39 -6.40 7.83 -27.72
CA ASN A 39 -5.60 7.53 -26.55
C ASN A 39 -4.11 7.77 -26.80
N GLY A 40 -3.39 8.18 -25.73
CA GLY A 40 -1.96 8.42 -25.79
C GLY A 40 -1.17 7.81 -24.62
N ILE A 41 0.06 7.35 -24.91
CA ILE A 41 1.05 6.97 -23.90
C ILE A 41 2.25 7.90 -24.04
N LEU A 42 2.52 8.68 -23.00
CA LEU A 42 3.51 9.75 -23.01
C LEU A 42 4.52 9.53 -21.88
N GLU A 43 5.73 9.08 -22.23
CA GLU A 43 6.83 9.01 -21.27
C GLU A 43 7.69 10.26 -21.36
N SER A 44 7.93 10.88 -20.22
CA SER A 44 8.92 11.95 -20.07
C SER A 44 9.61 11.78 -18.71
N PRO A 45 10.94 11.68 -18.68
CA PRO A 45 11.71 11.42 -17.46
C PRO A 45 11.33 12.36 -16.31
N THR A 46 11.61 11.95 -15.08
CA THR A 46 11.42 12.80 -13.89
C THR A 46 12.27 14.08 -14.03
N GLY A 47 11.78 15.21 -13.49
CA GLY A 47 12.51 16.47 -13.59
C GLY A 47 12.40 17.23 -14.90
N THR A 48 11.66 16.73 -15.89
CA THR A 48 11.39 17.41 -17.16
C THR A 48 10.19 18.36 -17.12
N GLY A 49 9.53 18.54 -15.97
CA GLY A 49 8.34 19.39 -15.80
C GLY A 49 7.06 18.83 -16.43
N LYS A 50 6.89 17.50 -16.47
CA LYS A 50 5.72 16.78 -16.99
C LYS A 50 4.39 17.36 -16.55
N THR A 51 4.17 17.43 -15.23
CA THR A 51 2.89 17.83 -14.61
C THR A 51 2.48 19.23 -15.06
N LEU A 52 3.44 20.17 -15.06
CA LEU A 52 3.21 21.53 -15.54
C LEU A 52 2.83 21.57 -17.02
N SER A 53 3.59 20.84 -17.85
CA SER A 53 3.32 20.77 -19.31
C SER A 53 1.97 20.15 -19.60
N LEU A 54 1.62 19.08 -18.86
CA LEU A 54 0.34 18.39 -18.98
C LEU A 54 -0.84 19.30 -18.62
N LEU A 55 -0.75 20.01 -17.51
CA LEU A 55 -1.80 20.95 -17.06
C LEU A 55 -1.96 22.11 -18.03
N CYS A 56 -0.86 22.78 -18.41
CA CYS A 56 -0.95 23.92 -19.31
C CYS A 56 -1.50 23.54 -20.69
N SER A 57 -1.07 22.44 -21.29
CA SER A 57 -1.56 22.01 -22.61
C SER A 57 -3.01 21.54 -22.60
N SER A 58 -3.41 20.78 -21.57
CA SER A 58 -4.77 20.27 -21.46
C SER A 58 -5.80 21.37 -21.16
N LEU A 59 -5.43 22.33 -20.31
CA LEU A 59 -6.30 23.46 -19.99
C LEU A 59 -6.38 24.48 -21.12
N ALA A 60 -5.26 24.75 -21.84
CA ALA A 60 -5.28 25.58 -23.04
C ALA A 60 -6.23 25.00 -24.09
N TRP A 61 -6.15 23.70 -24.36
CA TRP A 61 -7.08 23.02 -25.26
C TRP A 61 -8.53 23.12 -24.77
N LEU A 62 -8.78 22.97 -23.47
CA LEU A 62 -10.14 23.04 -22.93
C LEU A 62 -10.74 24.43 -23.13
N GLU A 63 -9.95 25.49 -22.94
CA GLU A 63 -10.39 26.88 -23.17
C GLU A 63 -10.68 27.16 -24.64
N ASP A 64 -9.78 26.73 -25.53
CA ASP A 64 -9.97 26.84 -26.99
C ASP A 64 -11.23 26.10 -27.43
N HIS A 65 -11.43 24.89 -26.92
CA HIS A 65 -12.61 24.07 -27.20
C HIS A 65 -13.91 24.72 -26.70
N LYS A 66 -13.91 25.33 -25.50
CA LYS A 66 -15.06 26.10 -24.96
C LYS A 66 -15.37 27.31 -25.84
N ALA A 67 -14.35 28.05 -26.24
CA ALA A 67 -14.51 29.20 -27.10
C ALA A 67 -15.12 28.80 -28.45
N ALA A 68 -14.63 27.72 -29.08
CA ALA A 68 -15.16 27.17 -30.32
C ALA A 68 -16.65 26.76 -30.21
N MET A 69 -17.00 26.08 -29.07
CA MET A 69 -18.40 25.71 -28.81
C MET A 69 -19.31 26.95 -28.62
N GLN A 70 -18.84 27.98 -27.93
CA GLN A 70 -19.59 29.21 -27.75
C GLN A 70 -19.81 29.96 -29.08
N LEU A 71 -18.80 30.03 -29.93
CA LEU A 71 -18.91 30.59 -31.28
C LEU A 71 -19.92 29.84 -32.15
N THR A 72 -19.88 28.51 -32.11
CA THR A 72 -20.82 27.66 -32.86
C THR A 72 -22.27 27.89 -32.36
N ALA A 73 -22.45 27.91 -31.05
CA ALA A 73 -23.75 28.19 -30.44
C ALA A 73 -24.24 29.63 -30.70
N GLY A 74 -23.31 30.57 -30.85
CA GLY A 74 -23.61 31.98 -31.21
C GLY A 74 -24.01 32.15 -32.69
N LEU A 75 -23.39 31.43 -33.61
CA LEU A 75 -23.69 31.43 -35.03
C LEU A 75 -25.12 30.90 -35.36
N HIS A 76 -25.66 30.02 -34.55
CA HIS A 76 -27.03 29.54 -34.64
C HIS A 76 -28.08 30.48 -34.05
N ARG A 77 -27.68 31.64 -33.44
CA ARG A 77 -28.55 32.55 -32.74
C ARG A 77 -28.83 33.90 -33.46
N SER A 78 -28.22 34.17 -34.61
CA SER A 78 -28.52 35.41 -35.34
C SER A 78 -29.50 35.09 -36.48
N PRO A 79 -30.81 35.39 -36.32
CA PRO A 79 -31.71 35.37 -37.46
C PRO A 79 -31.33 36.52 -38.39
N ASP A 80 -31.16 36.23 -39.67
CA ASP A 80 -30.97 37.23 -40.70
C ASP A 80 -32.20 38.20 -40.70
N PRO A 81 -32.03 39.50 -40.36
CA PRO A 81 -33.16 40.41 -40.27
C PRO A 81 -33.92 40.57 -41.59
N ASN A 82 -33.36 40.11 -42.73
CA ASN A 82 -34.01 40.20 -44.07
C ASN A 82 -34.59 38.82 -44.55
N ALA A 83 -34.58 37.78 -43.69
CA ALA A 83 -35.15 36.52 -44.05
C ALA A 83 -36.69 36.59 -44.11
N GLY A 84 -37.30 36.07 -45.21
CA GLY A 84 -38.75 36.02 -45.34
C GLY A 84 -39.47 35.25 -44.23
N PHE A 85 -40.76 35.57 -44.02
CA PHE A 85 -41.59 35.03 -42.91
C PHE A 85 -41.51 33.49 -42.76
N LEU A 86 -41.43 32.73 -43.86
CA LEU A 86 -41.29 31.28 -43.83
C LEU A 86 -39.95 30.81 -43.31
N SER A 87 -38.84 31.50 -43.64
CA SER A 87 -37.51 31.17 -43.07
C SER A 87 -37.36 31.61 -41.60
N GLN A 88 -38.10 32.65 -41.19
CA GLN A 88 -38.20 33.02 -39.74
C GLN A 88 -39.01 31.98 -38.96
N LEU A 89 -40.09 31.43 -39.54
CA LEU A 89 -40.86 30.35 -38.93
C LEU A 89 -40.03 29.06 -38.88
N GLN A 90 -39.28 28.71 -39.92
CA GLN A 90 -38.40 27.57 -39.97
C GLN A 90 -37.27 27.69 -38.92
N SER A 91 -36.70 28.88 -38.81
CA SER A 91 -35.68 29.15 -37.75
C SER A 91 -36.26 29.07 -36.34
N LEU A 92 -37.54 29.37 -36.11
CA LEU A 92 -38.20 29.17 -34.82
C LEU A 92 -38.49 27.70 -34.51
N PHE A 93 -38.85 26.89 -35.52
CA PHE A 93 -38.99 25.44 -35.39
C PHE A 93 -37.62 24.77 -35.14
N ASP A 94 -36.58 25.18 -35.87
CA ASP A 94 -35.23 24.73 -35.68
C ASP A 94 -34.67 25.13 -34.29
N GLN A 95 -35.05 26.32 -33.76
CA GLN A 95 -34.73 26.73 -32.40
C GLN A 95 -35.46 25.91 -31.34
N GLN A 96 -36.71 25.48 -31.64
CA GLN A 96 -37.47 24.64 -30.70
C GLN A 96 -36.96 23.20 -30.70
N GLU A 97 -36.52 22.66 -31.87
CA GLU A 97 -35.79 21.39 -31.96
C GLU A 97 -34.37 21.47 -31.34
N ALA A 98 -33.67 22.61 -31.55
CA ALA A 98 -32.36 22.85 -30.95
C ALA A 98 -32.43 23.05 -29.43
N ALA A 99 -33.54 23.59 -28.91
CA ALA A 99 -33.81 23.71 -27.48
C ALA A 99 -34.08 22.35 -26.80
N ASN A 100 -34.58 21.37 -27.58
CA ASN A 100 -34.78 19.98 -27.15
C ASN A 100 -33.53 19.07 -27.36
N ARG A 101 -32.53 19.52 -28.12
CA ARG A 101 -31.26 18.83 -28.20
C ARG A 101 -30.48 19.12 -26.91
N PRO A 102 -29.97 18.10 -26.20
CA PRO A 102 -29.12 18.36 -25.04
C PRO A 102 -27.97 19.25 -25.50
N SER A 103 -27.80 20.40 -24.85
CA SER A 103 -26.66 21.31 -25.11
C SER A 103 -25.39 20.50 -25.14
N PRO A 104 -24.50 20.67 -26.13
CA PRO A 104 -23.27 19.92 -26.19
C PRO A 104 -22.52 20.11 -24.88
N ILE A 105 -22.39 19.03 -24.11
CA ILE A 105 -21.77 19.06 -22.80
C ILE A 105 -20.30 19.36 -23.02
N CYS A 106 -19.79 20.45 -22.46
CA CYS A 106 -18.37 20.78 -22.49
C CYS A 106 -17.59 19.69 -21.79
N PRO A 107 -16.57 19.12 -22.43
CA PRO A 107 -15.76 18.09 -21.81
C PRO A 107 -15.07 18.59 -20.53
N LYS A 108 -14.98 17.73 -19.52
CA LYS A 108 -14.19 17.97 -18.31
C LYS A 108 -12.88 17.19 -18.39
N ILE A 109 -11.85 17.69 -17.73
CA ILE A 109 -10.61 16.97 -17.54
C ILE A 109 -10.68 16.24 -16.21
N ILE A 110 -10.61 14.90 -16.25
CA ILE A 110 -10.51 14.06 -15.07
C ILE A 110 -9.04 13.70 -14.90
N TYR A 111 -8.38 14.39 -13.96
CA TYR A 111 -6.97 14.19 -13.66
C TYR A 111 -6.82 13.22 -12.49
N SER A 112 -6.20 12.09 -12.76
CA SER A 112 -6.06 11.03 -11.78
C SER A 112 -4.59 10.68 -11.53
N SER A 113 -4.25 10.43 -10.27
CA SER A 113 -2.93 9.97 -9.86
C SER A 113 -3.04 8.89 -8.78
N ARG A 114 -1.94 8.26 -8.43
CA ARG A 114 -1.92 7.14 -7.50
C ARG A 114 -2.28 7.55 -6.07
N THR A 115 -1.77 8.71 -5.61
CA THR A 115 -1.92 9.18 -4.22
C THR A 115 -2.42 10.60 -4.14
N HIS A 116 -3.06 10.95 -3.01
CA HIS A 116 -3.48 12.34 -2.75
C HIS A 116 -2.30 13.31 -2.64
N SER A 117 -1.13 12.88 -2.20
CA SER A 117 0.08 13.71 -2.18
C SER A 117 0.51 14.15 -3.58
N GLN A 118 0.46 13.24 -4.56
CA GLN A 118 0.74 13.57 -5.97
C GLN A 118 -0.32 14.51 -6.55
N LEU A 119 -1.59 14.32 -6.19
CA LEU A 119 -2.66 15.25 -6.58
C LEU A 119 -2.45 16.64 -5.98
N SER A 120 -2.06 16.73 -4.71
CA SER A 120 -1.74 18.03 -4.07
C SER A 120 -0.54 18.71 -4.74
N GLN A 121 0.48 17.96 -5.17
CA GLN A 121 1.59 18.50 -5.97
C GLN A 121 1.10 19.06 -7.31
N ALA A 122 0.25 18.32 -8.03
CA ALA A 122 -0.32 18.78 -9.30
C ALA A 122 -1.18 20.05 -9.13
N ILE A 123 -1.97 20.14 -8.06
CA ILE A 123 -2.77 21.33 -7.73
C ILE A 123 -1.88 22.51 -7.38
N ASN A 124 -0.79 22.27 -6.65
CA ASN A 124 0.17 23.34 -6.33
C ASN A 124 0.90 23.83 -7.58
N GLU A 125 1.19 22.94 -8.55
CA GLU A 125 1.68 23.38 -9.86
C GLU A 125 0.62 24.18 -10.62
N LEU A 126 -0.65 23.76 -10.61
CA LEU A 126 -1.74 24.54 -11.22
C LEU A 126 -1.87 25.95 -10.63
N LYS A 127 -1.76 26.10 -9.30
CA LYS A 127 -1.77 27.41 -8.61
C LYS A 127 -0.66 28.35 -9.09
N LYS A 128 0.45 27.83 -9.62
CA LYS A 128 1.59 28.60 -10.15
C LYS A 128 1.39 29.01 -11.63
N THR A 129 0.44 28.41 -12.35
CA THR A 129 0.18 28.68 -13.76
C THR A 129 -0.75 29.88 -13.97
N ASN A 130 -0.87 30.30 -15.21
CA ASN A 130 -1.85 31.31 -15.61
C ASN A 130 -3.30 30.80 -15.57
N TYR A 131 -3.49 29.46 -15.52
CA TYR A 131 -4.79 28.78 -15.47
C TYR A 131 -5.37 28.66 -14.06
N ARG A 132 -4.83 29.38 -13.08
CA ARG A 132 -5.29 29.36 -11.67
C ARG A 132 -6.74 29.79 -11.46
N TYR A 133 -7.38 30.40 -12.47
CA TYR A 133 -8.80 30.78 -12.47
C TYR A 133 -9.74 29.65 -12.90
N VAL A 134 -9.22 28.55 -13.43
CA VAL A 134 -9.98 27.37 -13.85
C VAL A 134 -10.59 26.70 -12.63
N LYS A 135 -11.89 26.38 -12.71
CA LYS A 135 -12.59 25.72 -11.60
C LYS A 135 -12.11 24.31 -11.42
N SER A 136 -11.51 24.03 -10.28
CA SER A 136 -11.02 22.71 -9.94
C SER A 136 -11.64 22.16 -8.65
N VAL A 137 -11.68 20.86 -8.52
CA VAL A 137 -12.10 20.17 -7.29
C VAL A 137 -11.31 18.89 -7.08
N VAL A 138 -11.06 18.54 -5.81
CA VAL A 138 -10.49 17.27 -5.41
C VAL A 138 -11.57 16.39 -4.79
N LEU A 139 -11.72 15.17 -5.31
CA LEU A 139 -12.57 14.16 -4.69
C LEU A 139 -11.72 13.34 -3.69
N GLY A 140 -12.24 13.18 -2.48
CA GLY A 140 -11.62 12.41 -1.41
C GLY A 140 -12.62 11.53 -0.68
N SER A 141 -12.10 10.55 0.07
CA SER A 141 -12.90 9.71 0.95
C SER A 141 -13.39 10.48 2.19
N ARG A 142 -14.31 9.89 2.94
CA ARG A 142 -14.71 10.44 4.25
C ARG A 142 -13.56 10.44 5.25
N ASP A 143 -12.60 9.53 5.10
CA ASP A 143 -11.39 9.50 5.91
C ASP A 143 -10.57 10.79 5.76
N GLN A 144 -10.52 11.34 4.55
CA GLN A 144 -9.74 12.53 4.21
C GLN A 144 -10.51 13.84 4.37
N LEU A 145 -11.79 13.85 4.03
CA LEU A 145 -12.59 15.08 3.95
C LEU A 145 -13.54 15.29 5.14
N CYS A 146 -13.86 14.26 5.94
CA CYS A 146 -14.75 14.42 7.07
C CYS A 146 -14.06 15.20 8.19
N ILE A 147 -14.70 16.26 8.69
CA ILE A 147 -14.23 17.10 9.80
C ILE A 147 -15.03 16.89 11.09
N ASN A 148 -16.01 15.97 11.10
CA ASN A 148 -16.77 15.64 12.29
C ASN A 148 -15.91 14.82 13.25
N PRO A 149 -15.66 15.28 14.51
CA PRO A 149 -14.79 14.62 15.46
C PRO A 149 -15.21 13.19 15.80
N ASP A 150 -16.52 12.93 15.89
CA ASP A 150 -17.04 11.59 16.23
C ASP A 150 -16.75 10.57 15.12
N VAL A 151 -16.80 11.02 13.86
CA VAL A 151 -16.49 10.18 12.70
C VAL A 151 -14.99 9.98 12.55
N GLN A 152 -14.19 11.02 12.82
CA GLN A 152 -12.72 10.95 12.72
C GLN A 152 -12.08 10.02 13.75
N LYS A 153 -12.65 9.88 14.95
CA LYS A 153 -12.17 8.96 16.00
C LYS A 153 -12.22 7.48 15.60
N LEU A 154 -13.02 7.14 14.59
CA LEU A 154 -13.15 5.76 14.12
C LEU A 154 -11.90 5.37 13.30
N GLN A 155 -11.42 4.13 13.47
CA GLN A 155 -10.19 3.68 12.80
C GLN A 155 -10.43 3.14 11.39
N ASP A 156 -11.59 2.53 11.14
CA ASP A 156 -11.87 1.90 9.84
C ASP A 156 -12.83 2.73 8.97
N ASN A 157 -12.60 2.69 7.65
CA ASN A 157 -13.38 3.45 6.67
C ASN A 157 -14.85 2.99 6.57
N ALA A 158 -15.14 1.71 6.84
CA ALA A 158 -16.49 1.19 6.79
C ALA A 158 -17.34 1.76 7.95
N SER A 159 -16.77 1.82 9.15
CA SER A 159 -17.40 2.46 10.31
C SER A 159 -17.58 3.97 10.12
N LYS A 160 -16.58 4.68 9.56
CA LYS A 160 -16.71 6.10 9.20
C LYS A 160 -17.86 6.34 8.22
N LEU A 161 -17.98 5.49 7.20
CA LEU A 161 -19.06 5.58 6.21
C LEU A 161 -20.42 5.39 6.86
N ARG A 162 -20.60 4.36 7.71
CA ARG A 162 -21.84 4.04 8.40
C ARG A 162 -22.29 5.17 9.32
N VAL A 163 -21.41 5.58 10.25
CA VAL A 163 -21.73 6.64 11.22
C VAL A 163 -22.01 7.96 10.50
N CYS A 164 -21.28 8.28 9.43
CA CYS A 164 -21.58 9.46 8.63
C CYS A 164 -22.96 9.37 7.96
N ARG A 165 -23.32 8.23 7.33
CA ARG A 165 -24.65 8.04 6.72
C ARG A 165 -25.75 8.16 7.76
N HIS A 166 -25.62 7.49 8.89
CA HIS A 166 -26.59 7.59 9.98
C HIS A 166 -26.79 9.03 10.45
N LYS A 167 -25.69 9.76 10.74
CA LYS A 167 -25.75 11.18 11.16
C LYS A 167 -26.36 12.10 10.10
N VAL A 168 -26.21 11.78 8.82
CA VAL A 168 -26.82 12.53 7.71
C VAL A 168 -28.32 12.24 7.62
N THR A 169 -28.72 10.96 7.68
CA THR A 169 -30.12 10.54 7.62
C THR A 169 -30.91 11.06 8.83
N THR A 170 -30.33 10.97 10.03
CA THR A 170 -30.96 11.46 11.28
C THR A 170 -30.82 12.97 11.47
N ARG A 171 -30.20 13.68 10.51
CA ARG A 171 -29.93 15.14 10.57
C ARG A 171 -29.15 15.58 11.81
N THR A 172 -28.27 14.71 12.36
CA THR A 172 -27.48 14.99 13.56
C THR A 172 -26.05 15.46 13.28
N CYS A 173 -25.64 15.54 12.00
CA CYS A 173 -24.35 16.08 11.63
C CYS A 173 -24.40 17.59 11.45
N PRO A 174 -23.78 18.43 12.33
CA PRO A 174 -23.86 19.88 12.26
C PRO A 174 -23.22 20.43 10.98
N PHE A 175 -22.22 19.75 10.43
CA PHE A 175 -21.56 20.15 9.18
C PHE A 175 -22.41 19.88 7.93
N HIS A 176 -23.32 18.90 7.99
CA HIS A 176 -24.22 18.58 6.88
C HIS A 176 -25.52 19.36 6.95
N LEU A 177 -26.00 19.71 8.14
CA LEU A 177 -27.32 20.30 8.35
C LEU A 177 -27.54 21.59 7.56
N ASN A 178 -26.52 22.43 7.47
CA ASN A 178 -26.57 23.75 6.82
C ASN A 178 -25.79 23.76 5.48
N TYR A 179 -25.53 22.62 4.92
CA TYR A 179 -24.70 22.47 3.74
C TYR A 179 -25.22 23.29 2.56
N ASP A 180 -26.50 23.17 2.20
CA ASP A 180 -27.09 23.85 1.03
C ASP A 180 -26.99 25.38 1.11
N THR A 181 -27.29 25.96 2.28
CA THR A 181 -27.20 27.40 2.50
C THR A 181 -25.78 27.94 2.54
N LYS A 182 -24.82 27.13 2.94
CA LYS A 182 -23.41 27.56 3.07
C LYS A 182 -22.61 27.39 1.79
N MET A 183 -23.03 26.50 0.88
CA MET A 183 -22.43 26.36 -0.44
C MET A 183 -22.67 27.54 -1.38
N THR A 184 -23.63 28.44 -1.08
CA THR A 184 -23.87 29.67 -1.84
C THR A 184 -22.89 30.78 -1.50
N ARG A 185 -22.05 30.65 -0.47
CA ARG A 185 -21.05 31.66 -0.09
C ARG A 185 -20.00 31.86 -1.17
N SER A 186 -19.61 33.13 -1.33
CA SER A 186 -18.66 33.58 -2.35
C SER A 186 -17.31 32.87 -2.25
N GLU A 187 -16.85 32.56 -1.02
CA GLU A 187 -15.56 31.92 -0.81
C GLU A 187 -15.45 30.50 -1.45
N TYR A 188 -16.58 29.77 -1.58
CA TYR A 188 -16.61 28.52 -2.34
C TYR A 188 -16.71 28.73 -3.86
N GLN A 189 -17.08 29.95 -4.29
CA GLN A 189 -17.23 30.31 -5.70
C GLN A 189 -15.99 31.05 -6.22
N ASP A 190 -15.39 31.92 -5.38
CA ASP A 190 -14.28 32.79 -5.75
C ASP A 190 -12.90 32.13 -5.60
N THR A 191 -12.80 30.96 -4.94
CA THR A 191 -11.57 30.18 -4.86
C THR A 191 -11.60 29.05 -5.90
N PRO A 192 -11.12 29.30 -7.13
CA PRO A 192 -11.30 28.34 -8.23
C PRO A 192 -10.46 27.08 -8.08
N VAL A 193 -9.27 27.18 -7.44
CA VAL A 193 -8.36 26.04 -7.24
C VAL A 193 -8.19 25.74 -5.76
N MET A 194 -8.81 24.65 -5.31
CA MET A 194 -8.79 24.18 -3.92
C MET A 194 -8.23 22.77 -3.82
N ASP A 195 -7.35 22.54 -2.86
CA ASP A 195 -6.91 21.22 -2.46
C ASP A 195 -7.76 20.65 -1.28
N ILE A 196 -7.42 19.45 -0.79
CA ILE A 196 -8.14 18.80 0.32
C ILE A 196 -8.05 19.65 1.60
N GLU A 197 -6.89 20.24 1.84
CA GLU A 197 -6.64 21.04 3.04
C GLU A 197 -7.42 22.36 3.00
N ASP A 198 -7.47 22.99 1.84
CA ASP A 198 -8.25 24.23 1.63
C ASP A 198 -9.75 23.97 1.85
N LEU A 199 -10.28 22.86 1.30
CA LEU A 199 -11.65 22.41 1.55
C LEU A 199 -11.91 22.13 3.03
N GLY A 200 -10.96 21.51 3.71
CA GLY A 200 -11.03 21.25 5.16
C GLY A 200 -11.03 22.53 5.99
N LYS A 201 -10.18 23.51 5.65
CA LYS A 201 -10.13 24.84 6.32
C LYS A 201 -11.43 25.60 6.13
N LEU A 202 -11.95 25.67 4.89
CA LEU A 202 -13.24 26.32 4.59
C LEU A 202 -14.38 25.61 5.31
N GLY A 203 -14.38 24.28 5.32
CA GLY A 203 -15.39 23.48 6.01
C GLY A 203 -15.43 23.76 7.52
N LYS A 204 -14.28 23.89 8.17
CA LYS A 204 -14.19 24.28 9.58
C LYS A 204 -14.63 25.72 9.81
N LYS A 205 -14.19 26.66 8.95
CA LYS A 205 -14.53 28.09 9.05
C LYS A 205 -16.04 28.32 8.96
N PHE A 206 -16.73 27.63 8.06
CA PHE A 206 -18.14 27.83 7.79
C PHE A 206 -19.06 26.77 8.38
N VAL A 207 -18.53 25.80 9.11
CA VAL A 207 -19.28 24.64 9.62
C VAL A 207 -20.06 23.96 8.49
N CYS A 208 -19.37 23.64 7.39
CA CYS A 208 -19.91 23.02 6.19
C CYS A 208 -19.14 21.74 5.86
N CYS A 209 -19.84 20.67 5.46
CA CYS A 209 -19.21 19.37 5.19
C CYS A 209 -18.33 19.41 3.93
N PRO A 210 -16.98 19.22 4.02
CA PRO A 210 -16.09 19.26 2.86
C PRO A 210 -16.36 18.11 1.86
N TYR A 211 -16.78 16.94 2.36
CA TYR A 211 -17.08 15.79 1.51
C TYR A 211 -18.27 16.05 0.57
N TYR A 212 -19.38 16.59 1.08
CA TYR A 212 -20.53 16.93 0.25
C TYR A 212 -20.25 18.18 -0.58
N ALA A 213 -19.49 19.15 -0.05
CA ALA A 213 -19.04 20.32 -0.82
C ALA A 213 -18.25 19.91 -2.07
N ALA A 214 -17.29 19.00 -1.95
CA ALA A 214 -16.53 18.47 -3.10
C ALA A 214 -17.45 17.81 -4.15
N LYS A 215 -18.47 17.05 -3.71
CA LYS A 215 -19.45 16.44 -4.63
C LYS A 215 -20.24 17.46 -5.43
N THR A 216 -20.66 18.57 -4.81
CA THR A 216 -21.40 19.62 -5.52
C THR A 216 -20.50 20.43 -6.43
N LEU A 217 -19.31 20.80 -5.97
CA LEU A 217 -18.34 21.55 -6.77
C LEU A 217 -17.92 20.79 -8.03
N LYS A 218 -17.87 19.44 -8.00
CA LYS A 218 -17.61 18.58 -9.15
C LYS A 218 -18.53 18.93 -10.36
N GLY A 219 -19.81 19.24 -10.11
CA GLY A 219 -20.75 19.60 -11.19
C GLY A 219 -20.31 20.82 -11.99
N ARG A 220 -19.65 21.78 -11.35
CA ARG A 220 -19.19 23.05 -11.93
C ARG A 220 -17.71 23.07 -12.30
N ALA A 221 -16.96 22.02 -11.98
CA ALA A 221 -15.53 21.96 -12.19
C ALA A 221 -15.20 21.69 -13.66
N ASP A 222 -14.14 22.32 -14.12
CA ASP A 222 -13.51 22.11 -15.42
C ASP A 222 -12.48 20.98 -15.39
N ILE A 223 -11.78 20.89 -14.23
CA ILE A 223 -10.83 19.82 -13.92
C ILE A 223 -11.16 19.19 -12.57
N VAL A 224 -11.24 17.86 -12.55
CA VAL A 224 -11.55 17.07 -11.35
C VAL A 224 -10.36 16.19 -11.00
N PHE A 225 -9.78 16.39 -9.82
CA PHE A 225 -8.67 15.61 -9.32
C PHE A 225 -9.18 14.45 -8.45
N MET A 226 -8.68 13.23 -8.70
CA MET A 226 -9.06 12.06 -7.92
C MET A 226 -8.02 10.93 -7.98
N PRO A 227 -7.96 10.01 -6.99
CA PRO A 227 -7.13 8.82 -7.08
C PRO A 227 -7.61 7.82 -8.15
N TYR A 228 -6.72 6.97 -8.66
CA TYR A 228 -7.01 5.95 -9.68
C TYR A 228 -8.19 5.05 -9.35
N ASN A 229 -8.28 4.57 -8.08
CA ASN A 229 -9.33 3.67 -7.64
C ASN A 229 -10.74 4.25 -7.82
N TYR A 230 -10.88 5.59 -7.86
CA TYR A 230 -12.19 6.22 -8.13
C TYR A 230 -12.60 6.15 -9.59
N LEU A 231 -11.64 5.89 -10.49
CA LEU A 231 -11.92 5.72 -11.92
C LEU A 231 -12.02 4.25 -12.29
N VAL A 232 -11.04 3.45 -11.84
CA VAL A 232 -10.88 2.05 -12.27
C VAL A 232 -11.92 1.14 -11.63
N ASP A 233 -12.22 1.35 -10.31
CA ASP A 233 -13.27 0.61 -9.62
C ASP A 233 -14.67 1.17 -9.92
N ALA A 234 -15.50 0.39 -10.61
CA ALA A 234 -16.86 0.78 -11.02
C ALA A 234 -17.76 1.18 -9.84
N LYS A 235 -17.61 0.52 -8.68
CA LYS A 235 -18.38 0.82 -7.47
C LYS A 235 -17.98 2.19 -6.89
N SER A 236 -16.68 2.44 -6.74
CA SER A 236 -16.18 3.72 -6.27
C SER A 236 -16.56 4.86 -7.21
N ARG A 237 -16.49 4.64 -8.53
CA ARG A 237 -16.92 5.58 -9.55
C ARG A 237 -18.39 5.96 -9.40
N LYS A 238 -19.29 4.96 -9.28
CA LYS A 238 -20.72 5.16 -9.04
C LYS A 238 -20.99 5.88 -7.71
N ALA A 239 -20.29 5.50 -6.63
CA ALA A 239 -20.45 6.12 -5.32
C ALA A 239 -20.05 7.60 -5.28
N HIS A 240 -19.05 8.01 -6.08
CA HIS A 240 -18.63 9.39 -6.24
C HIS A 240 -19.38 10.12 -7.36
N GLY A 241 -20.23 9.42 -8.11
CA GLY A 241 -21.02 9.97 -9.22
C GLY A 241 -20.12 10.53 -10.33
N VAL A 242 -19.02 9.83 -10.66
CA VAL A 242 -18.08 10.26 -11.71
C VAL A 242 -18.67 9.89 -13.07
N GLU A 243 -18.96 10.88 -13.87
CA GLU A 243 -19.47 10.77 -15.25
C GLU A 243 -18.27 10.80 -16.20
N LEU A 244 -18.22 9.86 -17.13
CA LEU A 244 -17.08 9.69 -18.06
C LEU A 244 -17.42 10.08 -19.49
N GLU A 245 -18.69 10.07 -19.87
CA GLU A 245 -19.14 10.35 -21.22
C GLU A 245 -18.64 11.70 -21.73
N GLY A 246 -17.98 11.68 -22.89
CA GLY A 246 -17.40 12.87 -23.50
C GLY A 246 -16.23 13.50 -22.78
N ASN A 247 -15.85 13.03 -21.59
CA ASN A 247 -14.79 13.61 -20.76
C ASN A 247 -13.41 13.04 -21.11
N VAL A 248 -12.37 13.81 -20.82
CA VAL A 248 -10.96 13.42 -20.95
C VAL A 248 -10.48 12.79 -19.66
N VAL A 249 -9.84 11.63 -19.73
CA VAL A 249 -9.23 10.95 -18.58
C VAL A 249 -7.72 10.99 -18.70
N ILE A 250 -7.06 11.54 -17.71
CA ILE A 250 -5.59 11.61 -17.59
C ILE A 250 -5.15 10.78 -16.38
N PHE A 251 -4.26 9.81 -16.61
CA PHE A 251 -3.58 9.05 -15.56
C PHE A 251 -2.13 9.53 -15.46
N ASP A 252 -1.82 10.31 -14.45
CA ASP A 252 -0.46 10.75 -14.15
C ASP A 252 0.25 9.77 -13.21
N GLU A 253 1.53 9.53 -13.43
CA GLU A 253 2.32 8.46 -12.81
C GLU A 253 1.74 7.06 -13.09
N ALA A 254 1.33 6.83 -14.35
CA ALA A 254 0.58 5.66 -14.81
C ALA A 254 1.37 4.32 -14.81
N HIS A 255 2.59 4.30 -14.31
CA HIS A 255 3.47 3.12 -14.29
C HIS A 255 2.97 1.92 -13.48
N ASN A 256 1.89 2.10 -12.69
CA ASN A 256 1.24 1.03 -11.92
C ASN A 256 -0.24 0.82 -12.30
N ILE A 257 -0.71 1.42 -13.39
CA ILE A 257 -2.12 1.37 -13.78
C ILE A 257 -2.57 -0.05 -14.13
N GLU A 258 -1.69 -0.86 -14.71
CA GLU A 258 -1.96 -2.25 -15.04
C GLU A 258 -2.31 -3.08 -13.80
N ASN A 259 -1.52 -2.94 -12.74
CA ASN A 259 -1.78 -3.62 -11.48
C ASN A 259 -3.09 -3.15 -10.84
N MET A 260 -3.36 -1.84 -10.86
CA MET A 260 -4.60 -1.28 -10.32
C MET A 260 -5.84 -1.77 -11.08
N CYS A 261 -5.75 -1.91 -12.40
CA CYS A 261 -6.81 -2.48 -13.22
C CYS A 261 -7.08 -3.95 -12.89
N GLU A 262 -6.02 -4.75 -12.72
CA GLU A 262 -6.14 -6.16 -12.32
C GLU A 262 -6.69 -6.31 -10.91
N GLU A 263 -6.22 -5.51 -9.96
CA GLU A 263 -6.67 -5.55 -8.57
C GLU A 263 -8.12 -5.12 -8.41
N SER A 264 -8.57 -4.10 -9.16
CA SER A 264 -9.95 -3.63 -9.10
C SER A 264 -10.99 -4.66 -9.55
N MET A 265 -10.57 -5.59 -10.43
CA MET A 265 -11.40 -6.67 -10.96
C MET A 265 -11.18 -8.01 -10.22
N SER A 266 -10.17 -8.06 -9.33
CA SER A 266 -9.85 -9.25 -8.54
C SER A 266 -10.52 -9.20 -7.16
N PHE A 267 -10.91 -10.35 -6.62
CA PHE A 267 -11.49 -10.42 -5.29
C PHE A 267 -11.10 -11.72 -4.59
N GLN A 268 -11.30 -11.71 -3.27
CA GLN A 268 -11.02 -12.84 -2.39
C GLN A 268 -12.25 -13.16 -1.55
N LEU A 269 -12.55 -14.44 -1.39
CA LEU A 269 -13.58 -14.97 -0.50
C LEU A 269 -12.90 -15.94 0.48
N LEU A 270 -13.01 -15.65 1.77
CA LEU A 270 -12.51 -16.51 2.84
C LEU A 270 -13.66 -17.38 3.42
N SER A 271 -13.35 -18.60 3.86
CA SER A 271 -14.28 -19.43 4.62
C SER A 271 -14.82 -18.68 5.86
N SER A 272 -13.97 -17.89 6.51
CA SER A 272 -14.37 -17.05 7.65
C SER A 272 -15.35 -15.92 7.28
N ASP A 273 -15.24 -15.36 6.07
CA ASP A 273 -16.20 -14.35 5.61
C ASP A 273 -17.57 -14.98 5.34
N LEU A 274 -17.59 -16.16 4.75
CA LEU A 274 -18.83 -16.90 4.49
C LEU A 274 -19.50 -17.33 5.80
N ALA A 275 -18.74 -17.84 6.76
CA ALA A 275 -19.23 -18.15 8.10
C ALA A 275 -19.79 -16.91 8.83
N LEU A 276 -19.16 -15.74 8.63
CA LEU A 276 -19.67 -14.46 9.15
C LEU A 276 -20.99 -14.08 8.50
N CYS A 277 -21.13 -14.24 7.17
CA CYS A 277 -22.39 -14.01 6.46
C CYS A 277 -23.53 -14.89 7.01
N ILE A 278 -23.26 -16.18 7.22
CA ILE A 278 -24.23 -17.13 7.79
C ILE A 278 -24.64 -16.73 9.21
N LYS A 279 -23.70 -16.25 10.01
CA LYS A 279 -23.98 -15.74 11.37
C LYS A 279 -24.81 -14.46 11.31
N GLU A 280 -24.49 -13.54 10.41
CA GLU A 280 -25.20 -12.26 10.25
C GLU A 280 -26.63 -12.48 9.73
N THR A 281 -26.87 -13.42 8.81
CA THR A 281 -28.22 -13.79 8.36
C THR A 281 -29.04 -14.44 9.47
N THR A 282 -28.40 -15.28 10.32
CA THR A 282 -29.12 -15.87 11.49
C THR A 282 -29.53 -14.76 12.45
N HIS A 283 -28.62 -13.85 12.79
CA HIS A 283 -28.95 -12.73 13.67
C HIS A 283 -30.02 -11.78 13.08
N ALA A 284 -30.01 -11.57 11.75
CA ALA A 284 -31.07 -10.80 11.09
C ALA A 284 -32.43 -11.45 11.21
N ALA A 285 -32.50 -12.80 11.12
CA ALA A 285 -33.73 -13.54 11.32
C ALA A 285 -34.25 -13.43 12.76
N ASP A 286 -33.35 -13.57 13.76
CA ASP A 286 -33.71 -13.44 15.17
C ASP A 286 -34.26 -12.03 15.49
N LEU A 287 -33.58 -10.99 14.99
CA LEU A 287 -34.03 -9.60 15.14
C LEU A 287 -35.35 -9.30 14.44
N LYS A 288 -35.56 -9.86 13.24
CA LYS A 288 -36.82 -9.68 12.51
C LYS A 288 -37.99 -10.34 13.29
N GLN A 289 -37.77 -11.56 13.77
CA GLN A 289 -38.77 -12.29 14.57
C GLN A 289 -39.12 -11.55 15.87
N GLN A 290 -38.12 -10.98 16.55
CA GLN A 290 -38.36 -10.14 17.73
C GLN A 290 -39.23 -8.93 17.41
N LYS A 291 -38.94 -8.23 16.32
CA LYS A 291 -39.72 -7.05 15.90
C LYS A 291 -41.15 -7.41 15.47
N GLU A 292 -41.34 -8.52 14.80
CA GLU A 292 -42.68 -9.02 14.46
C GLU A 292 -43.51 -9.34 15.72
N THR A 293 -42.86 -9.89 16.77
CA THR A 293 -43.53 -10.13 18.08
C THR A 293 -43.81 -8.82 18.82
N GLU A 294 -42.91 -7.83 18.77
CA GLU A 294 -43.09 -6.49 19.34
C GLU A 294 -44.24 -5.74 18.63
N ALA A 295 -44.30 -5.79 17.30
CA ALA A 295 -45.37 -5.19 16.51
C ALA A 295 -46.74 -5.87 16.77
N ALA A 296 -46.78 -7.18 16.95
CA ALA A 296 -47.99 -7.92 17.34
C ALA A 296 -48.46 -7.53 18.76
N ALA A 297 -47.56 -7.06 19.63
CA ALA A 297 -47.86 -6.54 20.95
C ALA A 297 -48.29 -5.05 20.95
N GLY A 298 -48.48 -4.41 19.78
CA GLY A 298 -49.00 -3.06 19.65
C GLY A 298 -47.93 -1.94 19.75
N MET A 299 -46.66 -2.30 19.67
CA MET A 299 -45.56 -1.29 19.57
C MET A 299 -45.42 -0.85 18.11
N GLU A 300 -45.49 0.46 17.85
CA GLU A 300 -45.25 1.06 16.54
C GLU A 300 -43.79 0.84 16.14
N GLY A 301 -43.55 -0.03 15.17
CA GLY A 301 -42.26 -0.25 14.50
C GLY A 301 -42.43 -0.21 12.98
N VAL A 302 -41.51 0.44 12.26
CA VAL A 302 -41.48 0.35 10.80
C VAL A 302 -41.06 -1.06 10.44
N ASP A 303 -41.96 -1.81 9.80
CA ASP A 303 -41.65 -3.15 9.30
C ASP A 303 -40.66 -3.05 8.12
N PRO A 304 -39.51 -3.74 8.14
CA PRO A 304 -38.59 -3.72 7.00
C PRO A 304 -39.21 -4.49 5.81
N ASP A 305 -38.99 -3.98 4.62
CA ASP A 305 -39.48 -4.47 3.33
C ASP A 305 -38.76 -5.75 2.86
N PHE A 306 -38.77 -6.78 3.72
CA PHE A 306 -38.34 -8.17 3.44
C PHE A 306 -38.90 -9.14 4.50
N THR A 307 -39.01 -10.41 4.11
CA THR A 307 -39.63 -11.47 4.96
C THR A 307 -38.59 -12.39 5.59
N LEU A 308 -38.98 -13.16 6.61
CA LEU A 308 -38.16 -14.25 7.18
C LEU A 308 -37.77 -15.29 6.12
N LEU A 309 -38.66 -15.52 5.14
CA LEU A 309 -38.40 -16.44 4.03
C LEU A 309 -37.25 -15.95 3.15
N ASP A 310 -37.17 -14.66 2.92
CA ASP A 310 -36.10 -14.06 2.13
C ASP A 310 -34.73 -14.18 2.82
N ILE A 311 -34.70 -13.99 4.14
CA ILE A 311 -33.49 -14.26 4.93
C ILE A 311 -33.11 -15.75 4.86
N ALA A 312 -34.09 -16.66 4.95
CA ALA A 312 -33.86 -18.11 4.85
C ALA A 312 -33.29 -18.50 3.47
N LYS A 313 -33.78 -17.90 2.37
CA LYS A 313 -33.25 -18.10 1.01
C LYS A 313 -31.77 -17.69 0.94
N ILE A 314 -31.41 -16.50 1.46
CA ILE A 314 -30.02 -16.05 1.48
C ILE A 314 -29.14 -17.00 2.29
N LYS A 315 -29.62 -17.43 3.46
CA LYS A 315 -28.91 -18.39 4.30
C LYS A 315 -28.67 -19.73 3.58
N ALA A 316 -29.68 -20.22 2.85
CA ALA A 316 -29.58 -21.45 2.07
C ALA A 316 -28.51 -21.32 0.94
N ILE A 317 -28.48 -20.18 0.23
CA ILE A 317 -27.45 -19.87 -0.78
C ILE A 317 -26.05 -19.91 -0.16
N LEU A 318 -25.85 -19.24 0.98
CA LEU A 318 -24.55 -19.17 1.65
C LEU A 318 -24.07 -20.55 2.13
N LEU A 319 -24.98 -21.38 2.67
CA LEU A 319 -24.66 -22.75 3.08
C LEU A 319 -24.35 -23.66 1.89
N SER A 320 -25.06 -23.48 0.76
CA SER A 320 -24.79 -24.23 -0.46
C SER A 320 -23.40 -23.88 -1.03
N LEU A 321 -23.00 -22.60 -1.02
CA LEU A 321 -21.66 -22.17 -1.42
C LEU A 321 -20.56 -22.76 -0.52
N GLU A 322 -20.76 -22.74 0.81
CA GLU A 322 -19.81 -23.34 1.75
C GLU A 322 -19.63 -24.83 1.47
N LYS A 323 -20.71 -25.56 1.35
CA LYS A 323 -20.72 -26.98 1.06
C LYS A 323 -20.02 -27.32 -0.28
N TYR A 324 -20.31 -26.56 -1.32
CA TYR A 324 -19.72 -26.76 -2.65
C TYR A 324 -18.19 -26.65 -2.64
N VAL A 325 -17.64 -25.61 -1.97
CA VAL A 325 -16.18 -25.42 -1.89
C VAL A 325 -15.52 -26.48 -1.01
N ASP A 326 -16.18 -26.87 0.10
CA ASP A 326 -15.68 -27.93 0.98
C ASP A 326 -15.63 -29.29 0.25
N GLU A 327 -16.66 -29.65 -0.49
CA GLU A 327 -16.71 -30.88 -1.30
C GLU A 327 -15.63 -30.88 -2.40
N LEU A 328 -15.46 -29.76 -3.09
CA LEU A 328 -14.41 -29.60 -4.10
C LEU A 328 -13.00 -29.83 -3.53
N LEU A 329 -12.71 -29.28 -2.34
CA LEU A 329 -11.40 -29.42 -1.69
C LEU A 329 -11.16 -30.83 -1.15
N VAL A 330 -12.21 -31.55 -0.78
CA VAL A 330 -12.13 -32.97 -0.40
C VAL A 330 -11.86 -33.82 -1.61
N GLN A 331 -12.57 -33.63 -2.73
CA GLN A 331 -12.40 -34.40 -3.97
C GLN A 331 -11.00 -34.27 -4.57
N VAL A 332 -10.45 -33.04 -4.58
CA VAL A 332 -9.12 -32.76 -5.17
C VAL A 332 -7.98 -33.32 -4.30
N ASN A 333 -8.20 -33.54 -3.01
CA ASN A 333 -7.20 -34.02 -2.03
C ASN A 333 -5.82 -33.31 -2.09
N ALA A 334 -5.78 -32.08 -2.61
CA ALA A 334 -4.58 -31.24 -2.75
C ALA A 334 -4.65 -30.04 -1.79
N GLU A 335 -3.50 -29.41 -1.52
CA GLU A 335 -3.44 -28.19 -0.70
C GLU A 335 -4.03 -26.97 -1.44
N SER A 336 -3.99 -26.99 -2.77
CA SER A 336 -4.59 -25.93 -3.61
C SER A 336 -5.05 -26.47 -4.96
N THR A 337 -6.00 -25.81 -5.57
CA THR A 337 -6.50 -26.09 -6.93
C THR A 337 -6.73 -24.80 -7.68
N THR A 338 -6.58 -24.86 -9.02
CA THR A 338 -6.82 -23.70 -9.88
C THR A 338 -7.85 -24.08 -10.94
N LYS A 339 -8.86 -23.22 -11.12
CA LYS A 339 -9.95 -23.35 -12.08
C LYS A 339 -9.97 -22.12 -13.00
N PRO A 340 -10.54 -22.23 -14.21
CA PRO A 340 -10.76 -21.06 -15.07
C PRO A 340 -11.78 -20.10 -14.42
N GLY A 341 -11.75 -18.82 -14.79
CA GLY A 341 -12.55 -17.77 -14.14
C GLY A 341 -14.08 -17.96 -14.20
N ASN A 342 -14.60 -18.56 -15.29
CA ASN A 342 -16.04 -18.85 -15.41
C ASN A 342 -16.56 -19.84 -14.36
N PHE A 343 -15.68 -20.58 -13.66
CA PHE A 343 -16.03 -21.44 -12.52
C PHE A 343 -16.82 -20.68 -11.45
N MET A 344 -16.59 -19.38 -11.30
CA MET A 344 -17.35 -18.56 -10.34
C MET A 344 -18.85 -18.52 -10.64
N PHE A 345 -19.21 -18.44 -11.92
CA PHE A 345 -20.63 -18.44 -12.33
C PHE A 345 -21.26 -19.81 -12.09
N THR A 346 -20.56 -20.90 -12.50
CA THR A 346 -21.02 -22.27 -12.23
C THR A 346 -21.27 -22.51 -10.74
N MET A 347 -20.33 -22.11 -9.88
CA MET A 347 -20.45 -22.26 -8.43
C MET A 347 -21.64 -21.46 -7.86
N LEU A 348 -21.86 -20.24 -8.35
CA LEU A 348 -22.98 -19.39 -7.92
C LEU A 348 -24.32 -19.92 -8.43
N GLU A 349 -24.39 -20.42 -9.66
CA GLU A 349 -25.60 -21.01 -10.25
C GLU A 349 -26.04 -22.27 -9.51
N GLU A 350 -25.11 -23.14 -9.13
CA GLU A 350 -25.41 -24.31 -8.29
C GLU A 350 -25.89 -23.92 -6.90
N ALA A 351 -25.48 -22.76 -6.38
CA ALA A 351 -26.00 -22.21 -5.13
C ALA A 351 -27.33 -21.44 -5.31
N GLY A 352 -27.86 -21.33 -6.54
CA GLY A 352 -29.13 -20.64 -6.82
C GLY A 352 -28.98 -19.15 -7.14
N VAL A 353 -27.76 -18.67 -7.42
CA VAL A 353 -27.49 -17.28 -7.84
C VAL A 353 -27.22 -17.24 -9.32
N SER A 354 -28.16 -16.72 -10.12
CA SER A 354 -28.06 -16.58 -11.56
C SER A 354 -27.98 -15.09 -11.96
N ARG A 355 -27.66 -14.84 -13.24
CA ARG A 355 -27.73 -13.49 -13.80
C ARG A 355 -29.12 -12.87 -13.74
N HIS A 356 -30.16 -13.69 -13.78
CA HIS A 356 -31.54 -13.21 -13.82
C HIS A 356 -32.03 -12.74 -12.45
N ASN A 357 -31.59 -13.37 -11.33
CA ASN A 357 -32.03 -13.03 -9.99
C ASN A 357 -31.02 -12.18 -9.20
N LYS A 358 -29.87 -11.83 -9.82
CA LYS A 358 -28.79 -11.10 -9.14
C LYS A 358 -29.20 -9.74 -8.57
N ASP A 359 -30.03 -8.98 -9.34
CA ASP A 359 -30.41 -7.61 -8.94
C ASP A 359 -31.38 -7.64 -7.77
N GLU A 360 -32.32 -8.60 -7.74
CA GLU A 360 -33.21 -8.87 -6.61
C GLU A 360 -32.43 -9.31 -5.38
N LEU A 361 -31.45 -10.20 -5.56
CA LEU A 361 -30.58 -10.68 -4.49
C LEU A 361 -29.72 -9.54 -3.91
N LEU A 362 -29.15 -8.68 -4.75
CA LEU A 362 -28.36 -7.52 -4.32
C LEU A 362 -29.21 -6.51 -3.55
N ASP A 363 -30.41 -6.19 -4.02
CA ASP A 363 -31.35 -5.30 -3.34
C ASP A 363 -31.75 -5.86 -1.97
N LEU A 364 -32.05 -7.15 -1.91
CA LEU A 364 -32.40 -7.82 -0.67
C LEU A 364 -31.24 -7.86 0.33
N LEU A 365 -30.01 -8.15 -0.14
CA LEU A 365 -28.81 -8.11 0.70
C LEU A 365 -28.55 -6.70 1.24
N ASP A 366 -28.68 -5.66 0.42
CA ASP A 366 -28.51 -4.27 0.85
C ASP A 366 -29.58 -3.85 1.89
N LYS A 367 -30.83 -4.29 1.75
CA LYS A 367 -31.90 -4.10 2.75
C LYS A 367 -31.57 -4.78 4.08
N ILE A 368 -31.13 -6.04 4.06
CA ILE A 368 -30.74 -6.77 5.27
C ILE A 368 -29.51 -6.15 5.95
N VAL A 369 -28.50 -5.76 5.19
CA VAL A 369 -27.32 -5.06 5.73
C VAL A 369 -27.75 -3.75 6.40
N SER A 370 -28.60 -2.96 5.76
CA SER A 370 -29.13 -1.71 6.31
C SER A 370 -29.93 -1.96 7.60
N PHE A 371 -30.73 -3.01 7.64
CA PHE A 371 -31.51 -3.42 8.83
C PHE A 371 -30.58 -3.81 10.00
N LEU A 372 -29.53 -4.60 9.75
CA LEU A 372 -28.53 -4.96 10.75
C LEU A 372 -27.74 -3.72 11.25
N GLU A 373 -27.41 -2.79 10.36
CA GLU A 373 -26.72 -1.56 10.72
C GLU A 373 -27.54 -0.65 11.65
N VAL A 374 -28.85 -0.51 11.39
CA VAL A 374 -29.75 0.33 12.19
C VAL A 374 -30.01 -0.27 13.58
N ASN A 375 -30.08 -1.60 13.66
CA ASN A 375 -30.43 -2.30 14.91
C ASN A 375 -29.22 -2.79 15.70
N ALA A 376 -28.00 -2.45 15.30
CA ALA A 376 -26.78 -2.85 16.00
C ALA A 376 -26.64 -2.11 17.33
N VAL A 377 -26.98 -2.79 18.44
CA VAL A 377 -26.79 -2.29 19.80
C VAL A 377 -25.48 -2.85 20.37
N GLY A 378 -24.52 -1.97 20.70
CA GLY A 378 -23.26 -2.38 21.32
C GLY A 378 -22.10 -2.64 20.34
N ALA A 379 -20.89 -2.78 20.89
CA ALA A 379 -19.64 -2.90 20.13
C ALA A 379 -19.49 -4.25 19.41
N PHE A 380 -20.12 -5.31 19.88
CA PHE A 380 -19.99 -6.68 19.38
C PHE A 380 -21.18 -7.17 18.57
N SER A 381 -22.21 -6.34 18.37
CA SER A 381 -23.37 -6.69 17.57
C SER A 381 -23.01 -6.88 16.10
N PRO A 382 -23.48 -7.94 15.41
CA PRO A 382 -23.30 -8.14 13.98
C PRO A 382 -23.87 -6.95 13.20
N ARG A 383 -23.08 -6.40 12.26
CA ARG A 383 -23.41 -5.16 11.53
C ARG A 383 -23.50 -5.38 10.01
N GLY A 384 -23.65 -6.60 9.56
CA GLY A 384 -23.70 -6.91 8.15
C GLY A 384 -22.37 -6.75 7.41
N THR A 385 -21.23 -6.82 8.11
CA THR A 385 -19.93 -6.63 7.47
C THR A 385 -19.55 -7.76 6.53
N GLY A 386 -19.88 -9.00 6.86
CA GLY A 386 -19.70 -10.18 6.01
C GLY A 386 -20.59 -10.09 4.78
N LEU A 387 -21.88 -9.83 4.98
CA LEU A 387 -22.85 -9.67 3.89
C LEU A 387 -22.45 -8.54 2.93
N ASN A 388 -21.95 -7.41 3.44
CA ASN A 388 -21.47 -6.32 2.61
C ASN A 388 -20.23 -6.72 1.78
N ARG A 389 -19.32 -7.56 2.32
CA ARG A 389 -18.21 -8.12 1.53
C ARG A 389 -18.74 -9.04 0.42
N PHE A 390 -19.72 -9.87 0.71
CA PHE A 390 -20.35 -10.74 -0.28
C PHE A 390 -21.05 -9.93 -1.39
N VAL A 391 -21.82 -8.89 -1.04
CA VAL A 391 -22.37 -7.90 -2.00
C VAL A 391 -21.28 -7.29 -2.88
N ASN A 392 -20.13 -6.96 -2.31
CA ASN A 392 -19.03 -6.40 -3.09
C ASN A 392 -18.45 -7.40 -4.09
N ILE A 393 -18.34 -8.69 -3.73
CA ILE A 393 -17.89 -9.76 -4.61
C ILE A 393 -18.87 -9.94 -5.76
N LEU A 394 -20.17 -10.01 -5.48
CA LEU A 394 -21.20 -10.11 -6.52
C LEU A 394 -21.19 -8.90 -7.46
N ASN A 395 -21.10 -7.70 -6.92
CA ASN A 395 -20.97 -6.48 -7.73
C ASN A 395 -19.72 -6.49 -8.62
N SER A 396 -18.56 -6.97 -8.13
CA SER A 396 -17.35 -7.08 -8.93
C SER A 396 -17.49 -8.12 -10.04
N LEU A 397 -18.09 -9.27 -9.75
CA LEU A 397 -18.32 -10.37 -10.70
C LEU A 397 -19.25 -9.96 -11.84
N TYR A 398 -20.33 -9.25 -11.51
CA TYR A 398 -21.34 -8.79 -12.48
C TYR A 398 -21.08 -7.36 -13.03
N SER A 399 -19.92 -6.74 -12.73
CA SER A 399 -19.57 -5.41 -13.24
C SER A 399 -19.19 -5.38 -14.71
N VAL A 400 -18.85 -6.53 -15.30
CA VAL A 400 -18.49 -6.63 -16.72
C VAL A 400 -19.75 -6.65 -17.57
N GLU A 401 -19.90 -5.62 -18.40
CA GLU A 401 -21.04 -5.46 -19.30
C GLU A 401 -20.94 -6.38 -20.52
N GLY A 402 -22.06 -7.00 -20.91
CA GLY A 402 -22.21 -7.89 -22.05
C GLY A 402 -23.29 -8.96 -21.82
N ASP A 403 -23.62 -9.69 -22.87
CA ASP A 403 -24.46 -10.88 -22.79
C ASP A 403 -23.77 -12.01 -21.99
N GLY A 404 -24.56 -12.93 -21.42
CA GLY A 404 -24.05 -13.97 -20.52
C GLY A 404 -22.88 -14.76 -21.07
N SER A 405 -23.01 -15.26 -22.29
CA SER A 405 -22.00 -16.06 -22.97
C SER A 405 -20.69 -15.31 -23.25
N SER A 406 -20.81 -14.04 -23.64
CA SER A 406 -19.65 -13.16 -23.86
C SER A 406 -18.86 -12.89 -22.58
N VAL A 407 -19.57 -12.60 -21.47
CA VAL A 407 -18.92 -12.36 -20.17
C VAL A 407 -18.27 -13.62 -19.62
N GLU A 408 -18.92 -14.79 -19.72
CA GLU A 408 -18.32 -16.06 -19.32
C GLU A 408 -17.06 -16.38 -20.13
N ALA A 409 -17.06 -16.09 -21.44
CA ALA A 409 -15.89 -16.24 -22.31
C ALA A 409 -14.74 -15.31 -21.86
N ILE A 410 -15.05 -14.06 -21.47
CA ILE A 410 -14.06 -13.13 -20.90
C ILE A 410 -13.48 -13.70 -19.61
N PHE A 411 -14.35 -14.16 -18.68
CA PHE A 411 -13.89 -14.73 -17.41
C PHE A 411 -13.07 -16.00 -17.62
N LYS A 412 -13.53 -16.92 -18.46
CA LYS A 412 -12.80 -18.16 -18.81
C LYS A 412 -11.40 -17.86 -19.31
N LYS A 413 -11.24 -16.81 -20.12
CA LYS A 413 -9.96 -16.46 -20.75
C LYS A 413 -9.07 -15.58 -19.89
N LYS A 414 -9.62 -14.53 -19.22
CA LYS A 414 -8.84 -13.48 -18.57
C LYS A 414 -8.75 -13.62 -17.04
N PHE A 415 -9.51 -14.56 -16.43
CA PHE A 415 -9.51 -14.78 -15.00
C PHE A 415 -9.11 -16.23 -14.66
N LYS A 416 -8.52 -16.39 -13.47
CA LYS A 416 -8.27 -17.71 -12.86
C LYS A 416 -8.76 -17.68 -11.41
N VAL A 417 -9.38 -18.78 -10.98
CA VAL A 417 -9.83 -18.98 -9.61
C VAL A 417 -8.87 -19.93 -8.93
N HIS A 418 -8.19 -19.44 -7.90
CA HIS A 418 -7.24 -20.23 -7.11
C HIS A 418 -7.79 -20.45 -5.71
N ILE A 419 -8.03 -21.70 -5.36
CA ILE A 419 -8.55 -22.11 -4.06
C ILE A 419 -7.43 -22.83 -3.32
N GLN A 420 -7.13 -22.37 -2.11
CA GLN A 420 -6.11 -22.96 -1.27
C GLN A 420 -6.63 -23.19 0.16
N LYS A 421 -6.16 -24.24 0.81
CA LYS A 421 -6.38 -24.48 2.24
C LYS A 421 -5.56 -23.45 3.04
N ASP A 422 -6.18 -22.78 4.01
CA ASP A 422 -5.49 -21.78 4.82
C ASP A 422 -4.60 -22.47 5.86
N ALA A 423 -3.31 -22.60 5.54
CA ALA A 423 -2.30 -23.18 6.42
C ALA A 423 -1.89 -22.25 7.60
N ASN A 424 -2.30 -20.98 7.59
CA ASN A 424 -1.80 -19.98 8.54
C ASN A 424 -2.46 -20.02 9.93
N LYS A 425 -3.55 -20.74 10.10
CA LYS A 425 -4.04 -21.10 11.44
C LYS A 425 -3.36 -22.40 11.91
N LYS A 426 -2.04 -22.36 12.14
CA LYS A 426 -1.43 -23.34 13.07
C LYS A 426 -2.25 -23.24 14.36
N LYS A 427 -3.03 -24.27 14.66
CA LYS A 427 -3.81 -24.42 15.87
C LYS A 427 -2.92 -24.04 17.06
N LYS A 428 -3.19 -22.91 17.71
CA LYS A 428 -2.85 -22.82 19.12
C LYS A 428 -3.55 -24.00 19.76
N PRO A 429 -2.86 -24.91 20.43
CA PRO A 429 -3.54 -25.94 21.21
C PRO A 429 -4.38 -25.19 22.24
N SER A 430 -5.70 -25.17 22.03
CA SER A 430 -6.61 -24.78 23.08
C SER A 430 -6.55 -25.90 24.11
N HIS A 431 -5.89 -25.62 25.22
CA HIS A 431 -5.96 -26.43 26.42
C HIS A 431 -7.33 -26.31 27.12
N ASP A 432 -8.39 -26.32 26.36
CA ASP A 432 -9.75 -26.40 26.90
C ASP A 432 -10.22 -27.87 26.80
N VAL A 433 -9.93 -28.59 27.86
CA VAL A 433 -10.29 -30.00 28.11
C VAL A 433 -11.82 -30.21 28.31
N TRP A 434 -12.63 -29.17 28.17
CA TRP A 434 -14.07 -29.22 28.47
C TRP A 434 -15.01 -28.80 27.33
N THR A 435 -14.64 -29.00 26.08
CA THR A 435 -15.66 -29.06 25.03
C THR A 435 -15.94 -30.51 24.70
N VAL A 436 -17.08 -30.98 25.22
CA VAL A 436 -17.70 -32.23 24.85
C VAL A 436 -17.68 -32.37 23.34
N SER A 437 -17.00 -33.40 22.87
CA SER A 437 -16.98 -33.92 21.53
C SER A 437 -18.38 -34.05 20.95
N SER A 438 -18.85 -33.01 20.29
CA SER A 438 -19.77 -33.19 19.19
C SER A 438 -18.91 -33.48 17.96
N ASN A 439 -19.22 -34.55 17.23
CA ASN A 439 -18.65 -34.90 15.92
C ASN A 439 -19.02 -33.86 14.87
N ALA A 440 -18.63 -32.59 15.10
CA ALA A 440 -18.66 -31.56 14.11
C ALA A 440 -17.49 -31.86 13.16
N SER A 441 -17.79 -32.26 11.94
CA SER A 441 -16.84 -32.37 10.81
C SER A 441 -15.91 -31.19 10.88
N LYS A 442 -14.59 -31.42 10.90
CA LYS A 442 -13.55 -30.38 10.92
C LYS A 442 -13.75 -29.52 9.67
N LYS A 443 -14.46 -28.38 9.78
CA LYS A 443 -14.58 -27.44 8.69
C LYS A 443 -13.18 -27.02 8.25
N LEU A 444 -12.95 -27.13 6.95
CA LEU A 444 -11.68 -26.75 6.31
C LEU A 444 -11.63 -25.23 6.22
N ASP A 445 -10.63 -24.59 6.80
CA ASP A 445 -10.35 -23.18 6.52
C ASP A 445 -9.75 -23.08 5.10
N TRP A 446 -10.34 -22.26 4.23
CA TRP A 446 -9.91 -22.09 2.85
C TRP A 446 -10.00 -20.62 2.41
N CYS A 447 -9.24 -20.32 1.36
CA CYS A 447 -9.20 -19.03 0.71
C CYS A 447 -9.42 -19.24 -0.79
N LEU A 448 -10.47 -18.66 -1.34
CA LEU A 448 -10.75 -18.60 -2.76
C LEU A 448 -10.33 -17.22 -3.29
N ASN A 449 -9.40 -17.18 -4.24
CA ASN A 449 -8.95 -15.98 -4.92
C ASN A 449 -9.41 -16.03 -6.38
N CYS A 450 -10.16 -15.04 -6.83
CA CYS A 450 -10.48 -14.83 -8.22
C CYS A 450 -9.59 -13.69 -8.75
N TRP A 451 -8.57 -14.02 -9.51
CA TRP A 451 -7.61 -13.06 -10.03
C TRP A 451 -7.87 -12.73 -11.49
N CYS A 452 -7.97 -11.44 -11.80
CA CYS A 452 -7.92 -10.92 -13.15
C CYS A 452 -6.45 -10.77 -13.57
N PHE A 453 -6.09 -11.30 -14.73
CA PHE A 453 -4.74 -11.21 -15.28
C PHE A 453 -4.64 -10.32 -16.53
N SER A 454 -5.71 -9.58 -16.84
CA SER A 454 -5.74 -8.68 -17.99
C SER A 454 -6.26 -7.30 -17.60
N PRO A 455 -5.40 -6.27 -17.59
CA PRO A 455 -5.84 -4.89 -17.36
C PRO A 455 -6.89 -4.40 -18.36
N SER A 456 -6.93 -5.02 -19.55
CA SER A 456 -7.86 -4.64 -20.60
C SER A 456 -9.33 -4.71 -20.19
N VAL A 457 -9.70 -5.58 -19.24
CA VAL A 457 -11.08 -5.69 -18.74
C VAL A 457 -11.55 -4.36 -18.14
N SER A 458 -10.71 -3.77 -17.30
CA SER A 458 -11.01 -2.49 -16.67
C SER A 458 -10.90 -1.32 -17.66
N MET A 459 -9.92 -1.34 -18.56
CA MET A 459 -9.76 -0.30 -19.58
C MET A 459 -10.89 -0.30 -20.60
N ASP A 460 -11.35 -1.47 -21.06
CA ASP A 460 -12.50 -1.62 -21.93
C ASP A 460 -13.79 -1.09 -21.27
N ASN A 461 -13.96 -1.36 -19.97
CA ASN A 461 -15.09 -0.82 -19.19
C ASN A 461 -15.07 0.71 -19.11
N LEU A 462 -13.89 1.36 -19.05
CA LEU A 462 -13.79 2.81 -19.09
C LEU A 462 -14.16 3.36 -20.47
N LEU A 463 -13.63 2.75 -21.54
CA LEU A 463 -13.91 3.19 -22.93
C LEU A 463 -15.39 3.03 -23.30
N LYS A 464 -16.05 1.94 -22.87
CA LYS A 464 -17.48 1.71 -23.11
C LYS A 464 -18.38 2.78 -22.49
N GLN A 465 -17.90 3.51 -21.48
CA GLN A 465 -18.65 4.61 -20.88
C GLN A 465 -18.51 5.94 -21.64
N GLY A 466 -18.04 5.91 -22.89
CA GLY A 466 -17.99 7.07 -23.75
C GLY A 466 -16.89 8.07 -23.43
N VAL A 467 -15.77 7.64 -22.81
CA VAL A 467 -14.60 8.49 -22.59
C VAL A 467 -14.08 9.04 -23.90
N ARG A 468 -13.84 10.35 -24.01
CA ARG A 468 -13.31 10.98 -25.21
C ARG A 468 -11.92 10.46 -25.57
N CYS A 469 -10.99 10.43 -24.60
CA CYS A 469 -9.69 9.83 -24.73
C CYS A 469 -9.06 9.55 -23.37
N ILE A 470 -8.13 8.60 -23.32
CA ILE A 470 -7.31 8.25 -22.16
C ILE A 470 -5.87 8.64 -22.45
N ILE A 471 -5.27 9.48 -21.60
CA ILE A 471 -3.86 9.86 -21.67
C ILE A 471 -3.13 9.26 -20.47
N LEU A 472 -2.16 8.39 -20.75
CA LEU A 472 -1.29 7.80 -19.75
C LEU A 472 0.05 8.51 -19.77
N THR A 473 0.47 9.02 -18.62
CA THR A 473 1.77 9.71 -18.50
C THR A 473 2.55 9.23 -17.28
N SER A 474 3.85 9.05 -17.44
CA SER A 474 4.78 8.78 -16.35
C SER A 474 6.22 9.07 -16.76
N GLY A 475 7.14 9.00 -15.79
CA GLY A 475 8.59 9.03 -16.04
C GLY A 475 9.19 7.69 -16.44
N THR A 476 8.44 6.59 -16.34
CA THR A 476 8.98 5.23 -16.40
C THR A 476 7.95 4.24 -16.96
N LEU A 477 7.57 4.38 -18.22
CA LEU A 477 6.63 3.48 -18.92
C LEU A 477 7.33 2.50 -19.87
N SER A 478 8.53 2.83 -20.30
CA SER A 478 9.29 2.04 -21.28
C SER A 478 9.52 0.58 -20.84
N PRO A 479 9.42 -0.36 -21.82
CA PRO A 479 9.16 -0.19 -23.25
C PRO A 479 7.67 0.05 -23.53
N LEU A 480 7.33 1.11 -24.28
CA LEU A 480 5.94 1.53 -24.54
C LEU A 480 5.11 0.47 -25.27
N SER A 481 5.72 -0.28 -26.20
CA SER A 481 5.03 -1.35 -26.95
C SER A 481 4.54 -2.47 -26.03
N SER A 482 5.38 -2.90 -25.09
CA SER A 482 5.01 -3.91 -24.09
C SER A 482 3.93 -3.41 -23.15
N PHE A 483 4.01 -2.13 -22.74
CA PHE A 483 3.02 -1.50 -21.87
C PHE A 483 1.66 -1.38 -22.54
N ALA A 484 1.62 -0.95 -23.82
CA ALA A 484 0.40 -0.89 -24.62
C ALA A 484 -0.22 -2.28 -24.84
N ALA A 485 0.62 -3.29 -25.14
CA ALA A 485 0.16 -4.67 -25.32
C ALA A 485 -0.43 -5.27 -24.03
N GLU A 486 0.14 -4.95 -22.87
CA GLU A 486 -0.35 -5.39 -21.56
C GLU A 486 -1.71 -4.77 -21.23
N LEU A 487 -1.91 -3.46 -21.51
CA LEU A 487 -3.16 -2.76 -21.29
C LEU A 487 -4.28 -3.19 -22.25
N GLY A 488 -3.93 -3.68 -23.43
CA GLY A 488 -4.83 -4.30 -24.38
C GLY A 488 -5.84 -3.37 -25.05
N ILE A 489 -5.60 -2.05 -25.02
CA ILE A 489 -6.36 -1.02 -25.77
C ILE A 489 -5.42 -0.27 -26.72
N PRO A 490 -5.93 0.31 -27.83
CA PRO A 490 -5.09 1.02 -28.79
C PRO A 490 -4.59 2.37 -28.23
N PHE A 491 -3.33 2.67 -28.50
CA PHE A 491 -2.68 3.95 -28.21
C PHE A 491 -1.97 4.49 -29.47
N PRO A 492 -2.69 5.17 -30.36
CA PRO A 492 -2.12 5.71 -31.60
C PRO A 492 -1.03 6.75 -31.36
N VAL A 493 -1.15 7.54 -30.30
CA VAL A 493 -0.17 8.57 -29.95
C VAL A 493 0.79 8.01 -28.90
N GLN A 494 2.07 7.93 -29.27
CA GLN A 494 3.14 7.48 -28.38
C GLN A 494 4.28 8.48 -28.37
N LEU A 495 4.84 8.73 -27.17
CA LEU A 495 6.01 9.60 -27.00
C LEU A 495 6.94 9.02 -25.95
N GLU A 496 8.22 8.88 -26.29
CA GLU A 496 9.31 8.58 -25.37
C GLU A 496 10.33 9.73 -25.46
N ASN A 497 10.29 10.63 -24.48
CA ASN A 497 11.15 11.79 -24.45
C ASN A 497 12.56 11.44 -23.93
N PRO A 498 13.64 12.07 -24.46
CA PRO A 498 14.93 12.05 -23.83
C PRO A 498 14.92 12.89 -22.54
N HIS A 499 15.97 12.74 -21.72
CA HIS A 499 16.14 13.59 -20.56
C HIS A 499 16.68 14.99 -20.97
N VAL A 500 16.41 16.02 -20.13
CA VAL A 500 16.87 17.42 -20.37
C VAL A 500 18.36 17.64 -20.02
N ILE A 501 18.99 16.68 -19.31
CA ILE A 501 20.39 16.79 -18.88
C ILE A 501 21.38 16.48 -20.00
N LYS A 502 22.58 17.09 -19.91
CA LYS A 502 23.73 16.80 -20.78
C LYS A 502 24.42 15.49 -20.38
N GLU A 503 25.25 14.96 -21.24
CA GLU A 503 25.99 13.71 -20.97
C GLU A 503 26.95 13.82 -19.79
N GLU A 504 27.54 15.00 -19.60
CA GLU A 504 28.49 15.26 -18.53
C GLU A 504 27.86 15.33 -17.14
N GLN A 505 26.52 15.44 -17.05
CA GLN A 505 25.77 15.54 -15.79
C GLN A 505 25.40 14.18 -15.19
N ILE A 506 25.62 13.08 -15.92
CA ILE A 506 25.28 11.76 -15.42
C ILE A 506 26.37 10.73 -15.69
N TYR A 507 26.68 9.93 -14.67
CA TYR A 507 27.54 8.77 -14.79
C TYR A 507 26.74 7.50 -14.57
N VAL A 508 26.69 6.60 -15.57
CA VAL A 508 25.96 5.32 -15.47
C VAL A 508 26.93 4.17 -15.73
N SER A 509 27.00 3.22 -14.81
CA SER A 509 27.88 2.05 -14.97
C SER A 509 27.26 0.78 -14.42
N VAL A 510 27.48 -0.33 -15.13
CA VAL A 510 27.28 -1.70 -14.61
C VAL A 510 28.59 -2.21 -14.07
N LEU A 511 28.59 -2.52 -12.79
CA LEU A 511 29.72 -3.08 -12.06
C LEU A 511 29.53 -4.58 -11.91
N SER A 512 30.27 -5.37 -12.70
CA SER A 512 30.15 -6.83 -12.69
C SER A 512 30.95 -7.48 -11.56
N ASN A 513 32.04 -6.85 -11.11
CA ASN A 513 32.93 -7.37 -10.07
C ASN A 513 33.13 -6.35 -8.95
N GLY A 514 33.26 -6.83 -7.73
CA GLY A 514 33.56 -6.02 -6.55
C GLY A 514 35.00 -5.53 -6.48
N TYR A 515 35.35 -4.83 -5.40
CA TYR A 515 36.68 -4.28 -5.17
C TYR A 515 37.80 -5.34 -5.15
N ASP A 516 37.47 -6.56 -4.77
CA ASP A 516 38.32 -7.75 -4.64
C ASP A 516 38.26 -8.68 -5.86
N GLY A 517 37.58 -8.27 -6.93
CA GLY A 517 37.37 -9.11 -8.12
C GLY A 517 36.24 -10.14 -7.98
N GLN A 518 35.59 -10.26 -6.81
CA GLN A 518 34.45 -11.15 -6.62
C GLN A 518 33.29 -10.74 -7.54
N LEU A 519 32.71 -11.73 -8.21
CA LEU A 519 31.57 -11.52 -9.10
C LEU A 519 30.34 -11.00 -8.33
N LEU A 520 29.81 -9.87 -8.73
CA LEU A 520 28.59 -9.31 -8.15
C LEU A 520 27.36 -9.91 -8.84
N ASN A 521 26.65 -10.77 -8.12
CA ASN A 521 25.43 -11.44 -8.60
C ASN A 521 24.51 -11.79 -7.42
N CYS A 522 23.47 -11.00 -7.20
CA CYS A 522 22.45 -11.22 -6.17
C CYS A 522 21.35 -12.19 -6.64
N SER A 523 21.74 -13.32 -7.26
CA SER A 523 20.78 -14.38 -7.61
C SER A 523 20.29 -15.11 -6.34
N TYR A 524 19.27 -15.95 -6.51
CA TYR A 524 18.74 -16.76 -5.40
C TYR A 524 19.84 -17.61 -4.74
N ASP A 525 20.74 -18.21 -5.53
CA ASP A 525 21.80 -19.09 -5.05
C ASP A 525 22.93 -18.32 -4.36
N ASN A 526 23.25 -17.10 -4.84
CA ASN A 526 24.39 -16.34 -4.35
C ASN A 526 24.05 -15.29 -3.27
N ARG A 527 22.80 -14.89 -3.12
CA ARG A 527 22.40 -13.82 -2.20
C ARG A 527 22.74 -14.06 -0.73
N ASN A 528 22.98 -15.30 -0.34
CA ASN A 528 23.38 -15.71 1.02
C ASN A 528 24.87 -16.10 1.11
N ASN A 529 25.65 -15.96 0.03
CA ASN A 529 27.07 -16.29 0.02
C ASN A 529 27.86 -15.24 0.82
N PRO A 530 28.54 -15.62 1.92
CA PRO A 530 29.26 -14.68 2.78
C PRO A 530 30.35 -13.89 2.05
N ALA A 531 31.04 -14.51 1.08
CA ALA A 531 32.08 -13.83 0.28
C ALA A 531 31.46 -12.71 -0.58
N TYR A 532 30.34 -13.00 -1.24
CA TYR A 532 29.59 -12.00 -2.02
C TYR A 532 29.09 -10.86 -1.13
N LEU A 533 28.49 -11.19 0.04
CA LEU A 533 27.95 -10.20 0.98
C LEU A 533 29.07 -9.26 1.47
N ALA A 534 30.21 -9.80 1.87
CA ALA A 534 31.37 -9.04 2.33
C ALA A 534 31.97 -8.17 1.22
N SER A 535 32.14 -8.75 0.01
CA SER A 535 32.67 -8.03 -1.16
C SER A 535 31.82 -6.83 -1.54
N LEU A 536 30.48 -7.00 -1.59
CA LEU A 536 29.57 -5.91 -1.91
C LEU A 536 29.62 -4.82 -0.85
N GLY A 537 29.67 -5.17 0.44
CA GLY A 537 29.74 -4.20 1.54
C GLY A 537 30.96 -3.29 1.45
N ARG A 538 32.14 -3.88 1.22
CA ARG A 538 33.38 -3.11 1.03
C ARG A 538 33.38 -2.31 -0.27
N THR A 539 32.77 -2.83 -1.33
CA THR A 539 32.55 -2.14 -2.60
C THR A 539 31.70 -0.88 -2.37
N VAL A 540 30.57 -0.98 -1.68
CA VAL A 540 29.70 0.15 -1.32
C VAL A 540 30.43 1.15 -0.44
N CYS A 541 31.21 0.69 0.56
CA CYS A 541 31.99 1.57 1.41
C CYS A 541 32.98 2.43 0.60
N ASN A 542 33.68 1.82 -0.36
CA ASN A 542 34.62 2.55 -1.22
C ASN A 542 33.91 3.53 -2.17
N LEU A 543 32.74 3.17 -2.70
CA LEU A 543 31.91 4.08 -3.50
C LEU A 543 31.45 5.29 -2.67
N CYS A 544 30.98 5.06 -1.44
CA CYS A 544 30.55 6.12 -0.53
C CYS A 544 31.65 7.12 -0.15
N ARG A 545 32.91 6.72 -0.21
CA ARG A 545 34.06 7.64 0.02
C ARG A 545 34.24 8.67 -1.08
N VAL A 546 33.85 8.32 -2.31
CA VAL A 546 34.04 9.16 -3.52
C VAL A 546 32.77 9.98 -3.82
N ILE A 547 31.59 9.44 -3.57
CA ILE A 547 30.32 10.09 -3.86
C ILE A 547 30.04 11.17 -2.81
N PRO A 548 29.81 12.44 -3.16
CA PRO A 548 29.42 13.48 -2.21
C PRO A 548 27.93 13.38 -1.82
N GLY A 549 27.49 14.05 -0.74
CA GLY A 549 26.09 14.19 -0.36
C GLY A 549 25.36 12.87 -0.11
N GLY A 550 24.08 12.81 -0.46
CA GLY A 550 23.21 11.65 -0.25
C GLY A 550 23.47 10.52 -1.25
N VAL A 551 23.49 9.27 -0.77
CA VAL A 551 23.61 8.06 -1.56
C VAL A 551 22.42 7.17 -1.27
N LEU A 552 21.69 6.77 -2.31
CA LEU A 552 20.55 5.85 -2.21
C LEU A 552 21.01 4.44 -2.57
N LEU A 553 20.90 3.49 -1.64
CA LEU A 553 21.28 2.09 -1.84
C LEU A 553 20.00 1.22 -1.86
N PHE A 554 19.64 0.70 -3.03
CA PHE A 554 18.42 -0.06 -3.23
C PHE A 554 18.67 -1.56 -3.27
N PHE A 555 17.92 -2.29 -2.44
CA PHE A 555 17.92 -3.75 -2.38
C PHE A 555 16.67 -4.36 -3.05
N PRO A 556 16.72 -5.63 -3.50
CA PRO A 556 15.58 -6.29 -4.13
C PRO A 556 14.37 -6.48 -3.21
N SER A 557 14.59 -6.70 -1.91
CA SER A 557 13.55 -6.93 -0.90
C SER A 557 14.04 -6.64 0.51
N TYR A 558 13.12 -6.45 1.46
CA TYR A 558 13.45 -6.25 2.89
C TYR A 558 14.18 -7.45 3.50
N ALA A 559 13.86 -8.68 3.09
CA ALA A 559 14.55 -9.87 3.58
C ALA A 559 16.02 -9.88 3.14
N VAL A 560 16.28 -9.54 1.87
CA VAL A 560 17.65 -9.43 1.34
C VAL A 560 18.39 -8.29 2.05
N MET A 561 17.79 -7.11 2.19
CA MET A 561 18.39 -5.97 2.88
C MET A 561 18.79 -6.34 4.31
N ARG A 562 17.92 -7.00 5.08
CA ARG A 562 18.21 -7.45 6.45
C ARG A 562 19.39 -8.39 6.51
N ASN A 563 19.45 -9.41 5.64
CA ASN A 563 20.56 -10.34 5.56
C ASN A 563 21.91 -9.64 5.29
N PHE A 564 21.91 -8.62 4.42
CA PHE A 564 23.10 -7.81 4.18
C PHE A 564 23.50 -7.01 5.43
N VAL A 565 22.55 -6.35 6.08
CA VAL A 565 22.79 -5.54 7.28
C VAL A 565 23.32 -6.41 8.42
N GLU A 566 22.72 -7.56 8.67
CA GLU A 566 23.17 -8.54 9.67
C GLU A 566 24.61 -8.98 9.41
N THR A 567 24.92 -9.40 8.18
CA THR A 567 26.28 -9.82 7.79
C THR A 567 27.27 -8.66 7.89
N TRP A 568 26.89 -7.46 7.43
CA TRP A 568 27.77 -6.28 7.49
C TRP A 568 28.00 -5.77 8.93
N THR A 569 27.04 -5.99 9.82
CA THR A 569 27.19 -5.72 11.26
C THR A 569 28.17 -6.72 11.87
N ALA A 570 27.99 -8.02 11.59
CA ALA A 570 28.84 -9.07 12.12
C ALA A 570 30.32 -8.95 11.67
N ASN A 571 30.57 -8.51 10.43
CA ASN A 571 31.94 -8.38 9.90
C ASN A 571 32.53 -6.96 10.01
N GLY A 572 31.89 -6.02 10.73
CA GLY A 572 32.36 -4.66 10.94
C GLY A 572 32.20 -3.72 9.73
N THR A 573 31.58 -4.16 8.64
CA THR A 573 31.36 -3.30 7.45
C THR A 573 30.39 -2.16 7.77
N MET A 574 29.34 -2.38 8.59
CA MET A 574 28.43 -1.31 9.00
C MET A 574 29.15 -0.21 9.79
N THR A 575 30.06 -0.57 10.68
CA THR A 575 30.90 0.39 11.40
C THR A 575 31.79 1.19 10.44
N SER A 576 32.39 0.50 9.45
CA SER A 576 33.20 1.17 8.42
C SER A 576 32.37 2.11 7.52
N LEU A 577 31.14 1.76 7.19
CA LEU A 577 30.19 2.60 6.47
C LEU A 577 29.79 3.84 7.29
N ALA A 578 29.46 3.65 8.57
CA ALA A 578 29.07 4.74 9.47
C ALA A 578 30.20 5.77 9.68
N LEU A 579 31.48 5.34 9.64
CA LEU A 579 32.63 6.25 9.67
C LEU A 579 32.79 7.08 8.38
N VAL A 580 32.28 6.58 7.26
CA VAL A 580 32.32 7.28 5.95
C VAL A 580 31.11 8.18 5.78
N LYS A 581 29.90 7.64 6.03
CA LYS A 581 28.60 8.33 5.95
C LYS A 581 27.65 7.77 6.99
N PRO A 582 26.91 8.60 7.75
CA PRO A 582 25.76 8.14 8.53
C PRO A 582 24.83 7.31 7.68
N THR A 583 24.27 6.25 8.28
CA THR A 583 23.41 5.31 7.54
C THR A 583 22.01 5.32 8.10
N VAL A 584 21.02 5.59 7.27
CA VAL A 584 19.58 5.55 7.55
C VAL A 584 18.97 4.37 6.81
N MET A 585 18.03 3.64 7.43
CA MET A 585 17.43 2.44 6.83
C MET A 585 15.91 2.53 6.78
N GLU A 586 15.33 2.14 5.65
CA GLU A 586 13.89 1.97 5.48
C GLU A 586 13.38 0.76 6.27
N VAL A 587 12.40 0.95 7.17
CA VAL A 587 11.79 -0.11 7.97
C VAL A 587 10.41 -0.47 7.45
N GLN A 588 10.09 -1.77 7.41
CA GLN A 588 8.86 -2.32 6.82
C GLN A 588 7.58 -1.95 7.60
N ARG A 589 7.65 -1.66 8.90
CA ARG A 589 6.47 -1.41 9.77
C ARG A 589 6.53 0.00 10.37
N ASN A 590 5.45 0.74 10.22
CA ASN A 590 4.96 1.93 10.95
C ASN A 590 5.96 2.82 11.74
N THR A 591 7.19 2.94 11.31
CA THR A 591 8.03 4.07 11.71
C THR A 591 7.53 5.31 11.01
N ASP A 592 7.59 6.43 11.68
CA ASP A 592 7.29 7.72 11.08
C ASP A 592 8.24 7.95 9.90
N PHE A 593 7.67 7.76 8.70
CA PHE A 593 8.41 7.84 7.45
C PHE A 593 9.01 9.24 7.24
N SER A 594 8.32 10.26 7.76
CA SER A 594 8.77 11.65 7.70
C SER A 594 10.02 11.87 8.54
N SER A 595 10.15 11.21 9.68
CA SER A 595 11.34 11.33 10.53
C SER A 595 12.59 10.73 9.90
N LEU A 596 12.47 9.60 9.18
CA LEU A 596 13.59 8.99 8.45
C LEU A 596 14.13 9.89 7.34
N ILE A 597 13.23 10.57 6.63
CA ILE A 597 13.62 11.50 5.58
C ILE A 597 14.28 12.75 6.18
N GLN A 598 13.70 13.26 7.25
CA GLN A 598 14.25 14.39 7.98
C GLN A 598 15.65 14.06 8.49
N GLU A 599 15.87 12.90 9.08
CA GLU A 599 17.17 12.40 9.52
C GLU A 599 18.18 12.31 8.36
N HIS A 600 17.73 11.79 7.21
CA HIS A 600 18.59 11.76 6.01
C HIS A 600 18.99 13.16 5.56
N CYS A 601 18.06 14.10 5.48
CA CYS A 601 18.32 15.47 5.07
C CYS A 601 19.24 16.20 6.07
N GLU A 602 18.99 16.08 7.35
CA GLU A 602 19.82 16.67 8.42
C GLU A 602 21.26 16.12 8.40
N ASN A 603 21.42 14.82 8.13
CA ASN A 603 22.74 14.22 7.98
C ASN A 603 23.46 14.69 6.71
N VAL A 604 22.74 14.97 5.62
CA VAL A 604 23.33 15.51 4.38
C VAL A 604 23.69 16.99 4.53
N ASP A 605 22.86 17.77 5.24
CA ASP A 605 23.09 19.21 5.46
C ASP A 605 24.19 19.52 6.50
N SER A 606 24.57 18.52 7.32
CA SER A 606 25.60 18.69 8.34
C SER A 606 26.97 18.88 7.71
N PRO A 607 27.68 20.00 7.97
CA PRO A 607 28.99 20.28 7.39
C PRO A 607 30.08 19.33 7.89
N GLU A 608 29.88 18.71 9.06
CA GLU A 608 30.83 17.74 9.64
C GLU A 608 30.71 16.35 9.01
N LYS A 609 29.58 16.08 8.33
CA LYS A 609 29.27 14.79 7.71
C LYS A 609 29.42 14.90 6.20
N ARG A 610 30.07 13.92 5.58
CA ARG A 610 30.26 13.90 4.12
C ARG A 610 28.99 13.52 3.33
N GLY A 611 27.82 13.64 3.93
CA GLY A 611 26.53 13.21 3.39
C GLY A 611 25.91 12.06 4.16
N CYS A 612 24.97 11.34 3.58
CA CYS A 612 24.23 10.24 4.23
C CYS A 612 24.03 9.07 3.27
N LEU A 613 24.06 7.83 3.77
CA LEU A 613 23.69 6.62 3.05
C LEU A 613 22.28 6.20 3.45
N LEU A 614 21.34 6.26 2.51
CA LEU A 614 19.97 5.77 2.71
C LEU A 614 19.82 4.37 2.09
N MET A 615 19.60 3.37 2.94
CA MET A 615 19.31 2.01 2.52
C MET A 615 17.80 1.81 2.37
N ALA A 616 17.37 1.42 1.18
CA ALA A 616 15.97 1.28 0.82
C ALA A 616 15.71 0.02 -0.03
N VAL A 617 14.44 -0.28 -0.27
CA VAL A 617 14.03 -1.43 -1.08
C VAL A 617 13.38 -0.96 -2.37
N CYS A 618 13.72 -1.59 -3.51
CA CYS A 618 12.97 -1.42 -4.75
C CYS A 618 11.49 -1.78 -4.51
N ARG A 619 10.54 -0.96 -4.99
CA ARG A 619 9.10 -1.04 -4.68
C ARG A 619 8.75 -0.71 -3.21
N GLY A 620 9.69 -0.19 -2.45
CA GLY A 620 9.44 0.37 -1.12
C GLY A 620 8.92 1.81 -1.21
N ARG A 621 8.53 2.38 -0.07
CA ARG A 621 8.02 3.76 0.00
C ARG A 621 9.05 4.81 -0.44
N MET A 622 10.36 4.52 -0.21
CA MET A 622 11.46 5.41 -0.62
C MET A 622 11.70 5.40 -2.13
N SER A 623 11.45 4.27 -2.80
CA SER A 623 11.55 4.18 -4.27
C SER A 623 10.36 4.81 -4.99
N GLU A 624 9.22 5.02 -4.28
CA GLU A 624 7.98 5.54 -4.84
C GLU A 624 7.51 6.78 -4.05
N GLY A 625 7.32 7.91 -4.70
CA GLY A 625 6.62 9.06 -4.12
C GLY A 625 7.46 10.08 -3.33
N MET A 626 8.79 9.91 -3.21
CA MET A 626 9.68 10.88 -2.58
C MET A 626 10.52 11.66 -3.59
N ASP A 627 10.75 12.94 -3.28
CA ASP A 627 11.53 13.84 -4.11
C ASP A 627 12.83 14.24 -3.40
N PHE A 628 13.94 13.63 -3.83
CA PHE A 628 15.27 13.98 -3.35
C PHE A 628 15.93 14.91 -4.38
N THR A 629 16.04 16.17 -4.08
CA THR A 629 16.65 17.17 -4.96
C THR A 629 18.12 17.39 -4.61
N ASP A 630 18.92 17.70 -5.61
CA ASP A 630 20.31 18.17 -5.48
C ASP A 630 21.19 17.26 -4.60
N GLN A 631 21.72 17.80 -3.50
CA GLN A 631 22.64 17.09 -2.62
C GLN A 631 22.05 15.90 -1.88
N TYR A 632 20.72 15.77 -1.80
CA TYR A 632 20.09 14.68 -1.06
C TYR A 632 20.12 13.34 -1.79
N ALA A 633 20.36 13.31 -3.12
CA ALA A 633 20.52 12.08 -3.90
C ALA A 633 21.55 12.23 -5.03
N ARG A 634 22.82 12.19 -4.71
CA ARG A 634 23.91 12.26 -5.70
C ARG A 634 24.21 10.93 -6.39
N ALA A 635 23.79 9.82 -5.81
CA ALA A 635 23.90 8.53 -6.49
C ALA A 635 22.79 7.55 -6.08
N ALA A 636 22.43 6.69 -7.04
CA ALA A 636 21.66 5.46 -6.78
C ALA A 636 22.51 4.23 -7.06
N ILE A 637 22.67 3.38 -6.07
CA ILE A 637 23.34 2.09 -6.16
C ILE A 637 22.27 1.00 -6.11
N ILE A 638 22.17 0.19 -7.17
CA ILE A 638 21.18 -0.87 -7.31
C ILE A 638 21.85 -2.21 -7.03
N VAL A 639 21.41 -2.89 -5.98
CA VAL A 639 21.88 -4.23 -5.63
C VAL A 639 20.91 -5.27 -6.17
N GLY A 640 21.40 -6.17 -7.02
CA GLY A 640 20.59 -7.25 -7.53
C GLY A 640 19.50 -6.84 -8.50
N PHE A 641 18.63 -7.79 -8.82
CA PHE A 641 17.50 -7.63 -9.74
C PHE A 641 16.20 -7.89 -8.98
N PRO A 642 15.31 -6.90 -8.77
CA PRO A 642 14.13 -7.03 -7.90
C PRO A 642 12.98 -7.79 -8.57
N LEU A 643 13.22 -9.08 -8.88
CA LEU A 643 12.21 -9.96 -9.46
C LEU A 643 11.04 -10.22 -8.49
N PRO A 644 9.80 -10.38 -8.97
CA PRO A 644 8.69 -10.84 -8.15
C PRO A 644 8.97 -12.24 -7.56
N PRO A 645 8.31 -12.65 -6.46
CA PRO A 645 8.48 -13.98 -5.88
C PRO A 645 8.08 -15.07 -6.88
N CYS A 646 9.02 -15.89 -7.34
CA CYS A 646 8.78 -16.89 -8.39
C CYS A 646 7.86 -18.05 -7.96
N PHE A 647 7.74 -18.30 -6.65
CA PHE A 647 6.88 -19.35 -6.09
C PHE A 647 5.48 -18.84 -5.71
N ASP A 648 5.20 -17.54 -5.88
CA ASP A 648 3.88 -16.99 -5.64
C ASP A 648 2.90 -17.53 -6.70
N PRO A 649 1.79 -18.17 -6.30
CA PRO A 649 0.82 -18.73 -7.25
C PRO A 649 0.27 -17.67 -8.22
N ARG A 650 0.06 -16.44 -7.78
CA ARG A 650 -0.42 -15.33 -8.62
C ARG A 650 0.60 -15.01 -9.72
N VAL A 651 1.90 -14.97 -9.36
CA VAL A 651 2.99 -14.71 -10.33
C VAL A 651 3.09 -15.85 -11.35
N GLN A 652 3.02 -17.10 -10.90
CA GLN A 652 3.07 -18.25 -11.80
C GLN A 652 1.89 -18.28 -12.76
N LEU A 653 0.68 -18.07 -12.28
CA LEU A 653 -0.53 -18.03 -13.09
C LEU A 653 -0.56 -16.84 -14.06
N LYS A 654 -0.03 -15.69 -13.69
CA LYS A 654 0.12 -14.54 -14.60
C LYS A 654 1.09 -14.87 -15.72
N LYS A 655 2.22 -15.51 -15.44
CA LYS A 655 3.16 -15.96 -16.48
C LYS A 655 2.50 -16.94 -17.42
N GLN A 656 1.83 -17.95 -16.87
CA GLN A 656 1.10 -18.94 -17.67
C GLN A 656 0.04 -18.29 -18.56
N TYR A 657 -0.75 -17.36 -18.00
CA TYR A 657 -1.76 -16.60 -18.75
C TYR A 657 -1.16 -15.87 -19.95
N LEU A 658 -0.03 -15.19 -19.79
CA LEU A 658 0.65 -14.48 -20.87
C LEU A 658 1.24 -15.43 -21.91
N ASP A 659 1.75 -16.59 -21.50
CA ASP A 659 2.28 -17.62 -22.40
C ASP A 659 1.17 -18.33 -23.18
N GLU A 660 -0.05 -18.40 -22.65
CA GLU A 660 -1.26 -18.91 -23.32
C GLU A 660 -1.95 -17.85 -24.22
N SER A 661 -1.57 -16.57 -24.09
CA SER A 661 -2.21 -15.46 -24.81
C SER A 661 -1.78 -15.41 -26.28
N PRO A 662 -2.66 -14.97 -27.22
CA PRO A 662 -2.29 -14.73 -28.61
C PRO A 662 -1.15 -13.71 -28.82
N SER A 663 -0.95 -12.81 -27.85
CA SER A 663 0.14 -11.81 -27.84
C SER A 663 1.49 -12.36 -27.36
N ARG A 664 1.63 -13.67 -27.13
CA ARG A 664 2.87 -14.31 -26.65
C ARG A 664 4.10 -13.97 -27.50
N SER A 665 3.95 -13.86 -28.80
CA SER A 665 5.05 -13.50 -29.71
C SER A 665 5.59 -12.09 -29.48
N ILE A 666 4.78 -11.19 -28.93
CA ILE A 666 5.14 -9.80 -28.64
C ILE A 666 5.60 -9.66 -27.19
N PHE A 667 4.95 -10.41 -26.25
CA PHE A 667 5.13 -10.24 -24.79
C PHE A 667 4.83 -11.55 -24.06
N SER A 668 5.87 -12.31 -23.75
CA SER A 668 5.78 -13.58 -23.01
C SER A 668 5.67 -13.38 -21.50
N GLY A 669 5.26 -14.42 -20.78
CA GLY A 669 5.24 -14.40 -19.30
C GLY A 669 6.62 -14.17 -18.69
N ASN A 670 7.68 -14.62 -19.35
CA ASN A 670 9.04 -14.36 -18.88
C ASN A 670 9.50 -12.91 -19.19
N ASP A 671 9.06 -12.31 -20.29
CA ASP A 671 9.30 -10.89 -20.58
C ASP A 671 8.60 -10.00 -19.55
N TRP A 672 7.36 -10.31 -19.22
CA TRP A 672 6.63 -9.65 -18.13
C TRP A 672 7.36 -9.74 -16.78
N TYR A 673 7.85 -10.94 -16.45
CA TYR A 673 8.54 -11.18 -15.17
C TYR A 673 9.81 -10.34 -15.01
N VAL A 674 10.61 -10.24 -16.07
CA VAL A 674 11.80 -9.39 -16.11
C VAL A 674 11.42 -7.92 -16.14
N LEU A 675 10.42 -7.53 -16.94
CA LEU A 675 9.93 -6.16 -17.04
C LEU A 675 9.43 -5.61 -15.69
N GLN A 676 8.78 -6.45 -14.88
CA GLN A 676 8.37 -6.04 -13.53
C GLN A 676 9.56 -5.60 -12.66
N ALA A 677 10.69 -6.31 -12.76
CA ALA A 677 11.90 -5.91 -12.05
C ALA A 677 12.51 -4.62 -12.61
N THR A 678 12.56 -4.51 -13.95
CA THR A 678 13.12 -3.33 -14.62
C THR A 678 12.31 -2.06 -14.33
N ARG A 679 10.98 -2.13 -14.29
CA ARG A 679 10.11 -1.02 -13.89
C ARG A 679 10.45 -0.52 -12.48
N ALA A 680 10.64 -1.43 -11.52
CA ALA A 680 11.02 -1.07 -10.16
C ALA A 680 12.42 -0.39 -10.11
N VAL A 681 13.34 -0.85 -10.94
CA VAL A 681 14.67 -0.24 -11.07
C VAL A 681 14.58 1.15 -11.71
N ASN A 682 13.84 1.29 -12.83
CA ASN A 682 13.64 2.58 -13.49
C ASN A 682 13.03 3.64 -12.55
N GLN A 683 12.12 3.24 -11.65
CA GLN A 683 11.56 4.11 -10.61
C GLN A 683 12.63 4.53 -9.58
N ALA A 684 13.47 3.60 -9.13
CA ALA A 684 14.50 3.86 -8.14
C ALA A 684 15.59 4.79 -8.69
N ILE A 685 16.08 4.57 -9.92
CA ILE A 685 17.10 5.41 -10.54
C ILE A 685 16.59 6.80 -10.93
N GLY A 686 15.29 6.94 -11.21
CA GLY A 686 14.64 8.22 -11.48
C GLY A 686 14.64 9.19 -10.28
N ARG A 687 15.20 8.80 -9.14
CA ARG A 687 15.33 9.64 -7.94
C ARG A 687 16.58 10.53 -7.95
N VAL A 688 17.53 10.23 -8.82
CA VAL A 688 18.87 10.91 -8.84
C VAL A 688 18.83 12.26 -9.53
N ILE A 689 18.09 12.39 -10.63
CA ILE A 689 18.06 13.62 -11.44
C ILE A 689 16.67 14.25 -11.36
N ARG A 690 16.60 15.54 -10.97
CA ARG A 690 15.36 16.25 -10.70
C ARG A 690 15.12 17.50 -11.56
N HIS A 691 16.15 18.10 -12.10
CA HIS A 691 16.07 19.27 -12.96
C HIS A 691 17.28 19.36 -13.92
N GLN A 692 17.23 20.28 -14.88
CA GLN A 692 18.24 20.41 -15.94
C GLN A 692 19.66 20.72 -15.45
N HIS A 693 19.80 21.26 -14.24
CA HIS A 693 21.10 21.59 -13.64
C HIS A 693 21.58 20.54 -12.63
N ASP A 694 20.79 19.49 -12.42
CA ASP A 694 21.12 18.42 -11.49
C ASP A 694 22.15 17.47 -12.10
N PHE A 695 22.90 16.77 -11.24
CA PHE A 695 23.89 15.79 -11.66
C PHE A 695 23.96 14.64 -10.67
N GLY A 696 24.37 13.45 -11.15
CA GLY A 696 24.49 12.29 -10.28
C GLY A 696 24.96 11.03 -10.97
N ALA A 697 25.07 9.94 -10.20
CA ALA A 697 25.56 8.66 -10.69
C ALA A 697 24.53 7.54 -10.48
N ILE A 698 24.49 6.59 -11.41
CA ILE A 698 23.71 5.36 -11.33
C ILE A 698 24.67 4.18 -11.45
N LEU A 699 24.69 3.33 -10.43
CA LEU A 699 25.60 2.19 -10.34
C LEU A 699 24.81 0.90 -10.17
N PHE A 700 24.87 0.02 -11.17
CA PHE A 700 24.25 -1.30 -11.12
C PHE A 700 25.26 -2.33 -10.61
N CYS A 701 25.12 -2.77 -9.37
CA CYS A 701 26.01 -3.73 -8.72
C CYS A 701 25.50 -5.18 -8.90
N ASP A 702 25.29 -5.59 -10.15
CA ASP A 702 24.93 -6.98 -10.52
C ASP A 702 25.27 -7.22 -11.99
N LYS A 703 25.98 -8.33 -12.28
CA LYS A 703 26.40 -8.68 -13.64
C LYS A 703 25.25 -8.87 -14.62
N ARG A 704 24.05 -9.24 -14.13
CA ARG A 704 22.88 -9.48 -14.99
C ARG A 704 22.42 -8.24 -15.76
N TYR A 705 22.78 -7.02 -15.31
CA TYR A 705 22.54 -5.80 -16.09
C TYR A 705 23.46 -5.68 -17.33
N SER A 706 24.53 -6.51 -17.44
CA SER A 706 25.35 -6.55 -18.65
C SER A 706 24.71 -7.36 -19.78
N GLU A 707 23.67 -8.14 -19.48
CA GLU A 707 22.99 -8.96 -20.47
C GLU A 707 22.16 -8.05 -21.41
N PRO A 708 22.29 -8.21 -22.75
CA PRO A 708 21.62 -7.35 -23.71
C PRO A 708 20.10 -7.28 -23.51
N ARG A 709 19.48 -8.38 -23.14
CA ARG A 709 18.05 -8.48 -22.85
C ARG A 709 17.64 -7.59 -21.68
N ASN A 710 18.35 -7.62 -20.59
CA ASN A 710 18.06 -6.83 -19.39
C ASN A 710 18.38 -5.35 -19.60
N LEU A 711 19.50 -5.07 -20.25
CA LEU A 711 19.90 -3.71 -20.60
C LEU A 711 18.90 -3.04 -21.55
N SER A 712 18.35 -3.80 -22.52
CA SER A 712 17.39 -3.26 -23.50
C SER A 712 16.07 -2.76 -22.89
N GLN A 713 15.72 -3.24 -21.69
CA GLN A 713 14.49 -2.87 -20.98
C GLN A 713 14.63 -1.65 -20.07
N LEU A 714 15.87 -1.16 -19.83
CA LEU A 714 16.08 0.09 -19.09
C LEU A 714 15.55 1.28 -19.89
N SER A 715 15.14 2.33 -19.20
CA SER A 715 14.72 3.60 -19.83
C SER A 715 15.80 4.10 -20.80
N LYS A 716 15.38 4.61 -21.97
CA LYS A 716 16.27 4.98 -23.09
C LYS A 716 17.41 5.90 -22.65
N TRP A 717 17.10 6.94 -21.86
CA TRP A 717 18.08 7.92 -21.39
C TRP A 717 19.18 7.34 -20.46
N VAL A 718 18.91 6.19 -19.82
CA VAL A 718 19.88 5.45 -18.99
C VAL A 718 20.67 4.47 -19.84
N LYS A 719 19.95 3.69 -20.67
CA LYS A 719 20.53 2.65 -21.52
C LYS A 719 21.63 3.19 -22.43
N GLU A 720 21.37 4.31 -23.10
CA GLU A 720 22.32 4.94 -24.05
C GLU A 720 23.63 5.40 -23.38
N LYS A 721 23.57 5.70 -22.06
CA LYS A 721 24.72 6.22 -21.28
C LYS A 721 25.38 5.15 -20.42
N THR A 722 24.89 3.91 -20.44
CA THR A 722 25.38 2.83 -19.59
C THR A 722 26.74 2.30 -20.08
N LYS A 723 27.75 2.39 -19.20
CA LYS A 723 29.10 1.84 -19.40
C LYS A 723 29.21 0.46 -18.73
N LEU A 724 29.61 -0.56 -19.48
CA LEU A 724 29.86 -1.89 -18.94
C LEU A 724 31.32 -1.92 -18.42
N ARG A 725 31.53 -2.14 -17.15
CA ARG A 725 32.83 -2.17 -16.49
C ARG A 725 33.00 -3.45 -15.65
N SER A 726 34.05 -4.21 -15.95
CA SER A 726 34.45 -5.38 -15.16
C SER A 726 35.41 -5.03 -14.02
N SER A 727 36.18 -3.95 -14.16
CA SER A 727 37.14 -3.53 -13.14
C SER A 727 36.58 -2.44 -12.22
N PHE A 728 36.55 -2.72 -10.92
CA PHE A 728 36.13 -1.77 -9.90
C PHE A 728 37.01 -0.51 -9.86
N SER A 729 38.35 -0.66 -10.03
CA SER A 729 39.28 0.45 -9.99
C SER A 729 39.05 1.48 -11.11
N VAL A 730 38.62 1.02 -12.28
CA VAL A 730 38.25 1.90 -13.40
C VAL A 730 37.00 2.68 -13.04
N VAL A 731 35.98 2.03 -12.52
CA VAL A 731 34.74 2.70 -12.09
C VAL A 731 35.03 3.75 -11.02
N LEU A 732 35.82 3.42 -10.01
CA LEU A 732 36.14 4.33 -8.92
C LEU A 732 36.90 5.59 -9.43
N LYS A 733 37.84 5.40 -10.36
CA LYS A 733 38.60 6.49 -10.99
C LYS A 733 37.69 7.39 -11.85
N GLU A 734 36.84 6.79 -12.69
CA GLU A 734 35.89 7.52 -13.55
C GLU A 734 34.87 8.28 -12.68
N LEU A 735 34.36 7.66 -11.62
CA LEU A 735 33.40 8.25 -10.69
C LEU A 735 34.02 9.46 -9.93
N ALA A 736 35.26 9.33 -9.47
CA ALA A 736 35.99 10.43 -8.82
C ALA A 736 36.20 11.60 -9.77
N ALA A 737 36.61 11.33 -11.02
CA ALA A 737 36.77 12.35 -12.04
C ALA A 737 35.44 13.05 -12.36
N PHE A 738 34.35 12.28 -12.47
CA PHE A 738 33.01 12.80 -12.71
C PHE A 738 32.55 13.78 -11.61
N PHE A 739 32.63 13.41 -10.33
CA PHE A 739 32.19 14.28 -9.24
C PHE A 739 33.11 15.50 -9.05
N LYS A 740 34.39 15.36 -9.34
CA LYS A 740 35.34 16.51 -9.33
C LYS A 740 34.97 17.53 -10.41
N ALA A 741 34.68 17.06 -11.63
CA ALA A 741 34.28 17.93 -12.74
C ALA A 741 32.94 18.61 -12.49
N ALA A 742 31.96 17.87 -11.99
CA ALA A 742 30.63 18.38 -11.67
C ALA A 742 30.67 19.41 -10.51
N GLY A 743 31.50 19.20 -9.49
CA GLY A 743 31.71 20.15 -8.38
C GLY A 743 32.24 21.49 -8.86
N VAL A 744 33.29 21.50 -9.72
CA VAL A 744 33.87 22.71 -10.29
C VAL A 744 32.87 23.48 -11.18
N SER A 745 32.06 22.75 -11.95
CA SER A 745 31.05 23.37 -12.83
C SER A 745 29.91 24.04 -12.03
N ASN A 746 29.58 23.50 -10.85
CA ASN A 746 28.54 24.05 -9.99
C ASN A 746 28.98 25.31 -9.22
N GLU A 747 30.24 25.39 -8.79
CA GLU A 747 30.79 26.58 -8.16
C GLU A 747 30.82 27.77 -9.13
N ASN A 748 31.13 27.53 -10.41
CA ASN A 748 31.12 28.57 -11.43
C ASN A 748 29.71 29.06 -11.82
N SER A 749 28.68 28.22 -11.68
CA SER A 749 27.27 28.58 -11.95
C SER A 749 26.58 29.29 -10.78
N GLN A 750 26.99 29.02 -9.53
CA GLN A 750 26.46 29.69 -8.35
C GLN A 750 26.98 31.12 -8.11
N ALA A 751 28.08 31.49 -8.72
CA ALA A 751 28.57 32.86 -8.68
C ALA A 751 27.65 33.87 -9.38
N GLY A 752 26.70 33.40 -10.20
CA GLY A 752 25.73 34.21 -10.93
C GLY A 752 24.30 34.29 -10.39
N THR A 753 23.89 33.42 -9.48
CA THR A 753 22.47 33.41 -9.06
C THR A 753 22.32 32.86 -7.63
N LYS A 754 22.36 33.77 -6.64
CA LYS A 754 21.78 33.47 -5.32
C LYS A 754 20.27 33.40 -5.49
N MET A 755 19.74 32.22 -5.79
CA MET A 755 18.33 31.94 -5.73
C MET A 755 17.97 31.24 -4.42
N HIS A 756 17.20 31.95 -3.65
CA HIS A 756 16.74 31.63 -2.30
C HIS A 756 15.95 30.31 -2.18
N VAL A 757 16.33 29.57 -1.15
CA VAL A 757 15.46 28.90 -0.17
C VAL A 757 13.96 28.84 -0.53
N ALA A 758 13.61 27.90 -1.43
CA ALA A 758 12.23 27.47 -1.65
C ALA A 758 12.02 25.97 -1.32
N SER A 759 13.10 25.27 -0.89
CA SER A 759 13.06 23.81 -0.71
C SER A 759 12.49 23.32 0.62
N ARG A 760 12.25 24.17 1.60
CA ARG A 760 11.70 23.75 2.90
C ARG A 760 10.21 23.38 2.88
N ASN A 761 9.47 23.82 1.87
CA ASN A 761 8.03 23.58 1.78
C ASN A 761 7.63 22.33 0.96
N ALA A 762 8.57 21.60 0.39
CA ALA A 762 8.30 20.39 -0.38
C ALA A 762 7.94 19.18 0.50
N PHE A 763 8.26 19.23 1.79
CA PHE A 763 8.10 18.09 2.70
C PHE A 763 6.81 18.09 3.54
N GLY A 764 5.90 19.06 3.35
CA GLY A 764 4.60 19.07 4.05
C GLY A 764 4.68 19.07 5.59
N ILE A 765 5.74 19.67 6.17
CA ILE A 765 5.91 19.80 7.61
C ILE A 765 5.22 21.09 8.05
N PRO A 766 4.25 21.08 8.98
CA PRO A 766 3.62 22.31 9.46
C PRO A 766 4.65 23.15 10.22
N SER A 767 4.95 24.33 9.69
CA SER A 767 5.73 25.35 10.39
C SER A 767 4.90 25.87 11.58
N LYS A 768 5.44 25.77 12.78
CA LYS A 768 4.96 26.55 13.91
C LYS A 768 5.38 27.99 13.71
N ASP A 769 4.54 28.80 13.09
CA ASP A 769 4.71 30.24 13.08
C ASP A 769 4.37 30.82 14.46
N GLY A 770 5.41 31.16 15.18
CA GLY A 770 5.32 32.01 16.36
C GLY A 770 5.48 33.46 15.96
N THR A 771 4.47 34.24 16.26
CA THR A 771 4.45 35.70 16.17
C THR A 771 5.68 36.38 16.78
N SER A 772 6.32 37.20 15.97
CA SER A 772 7.40 38.11 16.40
C SER A 772 6.87 39.19 17.32
N VAL A 773 7.29 39.18 18.58
CA VAL A 773 7.34 40.38 19.42
C VAL A 773 8.75 40.48 20.01
N SER A 774 9.49 41.45 19.54
CA SER A 774 10.79 41.84 20.08
C SER A 774 10.63 42.39 21.50
N ARG A 775 11.30 41.79 22.48
CA ARG A 775 11.79 42.49 23.67
C ARG A 775 12.91 41.71 24.37
N ASN A 776 14.05 42.34 24.37
CA ASN A 776 15.15 42.35 25.36
C ASN A 776 15.57 41.04 26.06
N LEU A 777 16.81 40.67 25.74
CA LEU A 777 17.71 39.83 26.49
C LEU A 777 17.87 40.28 27.96
N THR A 778 17.75 39.36 28.86
CA THR A 778 18.82 39.03 29.86
C THR A 778 18.32 37.89 30.76
N SER A 779 19.23 36.94 31.10
CA SER A 779 19.08 35.92 32.14
C SER A 779 18.19 34.71 31.85
N ALA A 780 18.72 33.68 31.18
CA ALA A 780 18.38 32.27 31.40
C ALA A 780 19.46 31.37 30.74
N GLN A 781 20.64 31.30 31.35
CA GLN A 781 21.74 30.41 30.91
C GLN A 781 21.98 29.23 31.88
N HIS A 782 20.99 28.81 32.70
CA HIS A 782 21.23 27.76 33.69
C HIS A 782 20.21 26.61 33.72
N SER A 783 19.38 26.40 32.69
CA SER A 783 18.39 25.29 32.69
C SER A 783 18.43 24.35 31.46
N VAL A 784 19.42 24.45 30.59
CA VAL A 784 19.56 23.63 29.39
C VAL A 784 20.58 22.48 29.56
N ALA A 785 21.35 22.46 30.63
CA ALA A 785 22.41 21.46 30.91
C ALA A 785 21.86 20.15 31.49
N GLU A 786 20.73 20.15 32.18
CA GLU A 786 20.20 18.94 32.85
C GLU A 786 19.33 18.03 31.99
N ASN A 787 18.80 18.52 30.87
CA ASN A 787 17.99 17.70 29.95
C ASN A 787 18.81 16.92 28.89
N ASN A 788 20.08 17.23 28.70
CA ASN A 788 20.95 16.53 27.76
C ASN A 788 21.63 15.27 28.32
N GLU A 789 21.72 15.12 29.65
CA GLU A 789 22.28 13.89 30.22
C GLU A 789 21.36 12.68 30.14
N ASN A 790 20.03 12.86 30.14
CA ASN A 790 19.05 11.77 30.03
C ASN A 790 18.89 11.24 28.60
N VAL A 791 19.29 11.98 27.58
CA VAL A 791 19.27 11.53 26.17
C VAL A 791 20.54 10.75 25.82
N MET A 792 21.66 11.05 26.47
CA MET A 792 22.93 10.35 26.24
C MET A 792 23.02 9.01 26.99
N GLU A 793 22.18 8.76 27.99
CA GLU A 793 22.13 7.47 28.68
C GLU A 793 21.41 6.39 27.88
N ALA A 794 20.55 6.76 26.95
CA ALA A 794 19.91 5.86 25.99
C ALA A 794 20.88 5.32 24.91
N TYR A 795 22.08 5.90 24.78
CA TYR A 795 23.10 5.52 23.81
C TYR A 795 24.37 4.92 24.41
N ARG A 796 24.38 4.61 25.70
CA ARG A 796 25.49 3.85 26.29
C ARG A 796 25.50 2.43 25.71
N ARG A 797 26.70 2.01 25.24
CA ARG A 797 26.93 0.65 24.72
C ARG A 797 26.48 -0.37 25.77
N PRO A 798 25.78 -1.44 25.35
CA PRO A 798 25.46 -2.54 26.25
C PRO A 798 26.74 -3.14 26.84
N THR A 799 26.71 -3.47 28.11
CA THR A 799 27.80 -4.20 28.78
C THR A 799 27.91 -5.62 28.20
N GLU A 800 29.08 -6.26 28.34
CA GLU A 800 29.29 -7.61 27.79
C GLU A 800 28.27 -8.64 28.29
N GLU A 801 27.70 -8.48 29.47
CA GLU A 801 26.59 -9.31 29.97
C GLU A 801 25.25 -9.08 29.25
N GLN A 802 25.00 -7.85 28.76
CA GLN A 802 23.83 -7.55 27.94
C GLN A 802 24.01 -8.06 26.51
N LEU A 803 25.23 -8.05 25.97
CA LEU A 803 25.55 -8.65 24.68
C LEU A 803 25.43 -10.19 24.71
N ALA A 804 25.81 -10.85 25.83
CA ALA A 804 25.63 -12.29 25.98
C ALA A 804 24.16 -12.72 26.05
N SER A 805 23.26 -11.85 26.50
CA SER A 805 21.80 -12.10 26.46
C SER A 805 21.19 -11.91 25.07
N PHE A 806 21.78 -11.05 24.24
CA PHE A 806 21.39 -10.87 22.84
C PHE A 806 21.83 -12.03 21.95
N HIS A 807 23.01 -12.62 22.20
CA HIS A 807 23.48 -13.77 21.42
C HIS A 807 22.64 -15.06 21.58
N LYS A 808 21.80 -15.15 22.63
CA LYS A 808 20.86 -16.28 22.78
C LYS A 808 19.56 -16.12 22.00
N VAL A 809 19.31 -14.94 21.42
CA VAL A 809 18.12 -14.64 20.60
C VAL A 809 18.41 -14.74 19.10
N GLU A 810 19.67 -14.83 18.70
CA GLU A 810 20.13 -14.78 17.30
C GLU A 810 20.10 -16.09 16.52
N GLN A 811 19.57 -17.18 17.09
CA GLN A 811 19.36 -18.41 16.31
C GLN A 811 17.98 -18.51 15.66
N GLY A 812 17.56 -17.45 14.95
CA GLY A 812 16.47 -17.52 13.96
C GLY A 812 15.08 -17.86 14.48
N GLN A 813 14.83 -17.72 15.76
CA GLN A 813 13.52 -17.99 16.36
C GLN A 813 12.87 -16.69 16.87
N ASN A 814 11.63 -16.46 16.47
CA ASN A 814 10.78 -15.43 17.08
C ASN A 814 10.67 -15.69 18.59
N LEU A 815 10.52 -14.63 19.39
CA LEU A 815 10.26 -14.74 20.83
C LEU A 815 9.11 -15.73 21.16
N PHE A 816 8.23 -16.00 20.20
CA PHE A 816 7.17 -17.01 20.28
C PHE A 816 7.65 -18.45 19.94
N ASP A 817 8.73 -18.60 19.16
CA ASP A 817 9.29 -19.94 18.83
C ASP A 817 10.19 -20.46 19.93
N VAL A 818 10.87 -19.57 20.67
CA VAL A 818 11.66 -19.91 21.86
C VAL A 818 10.76 -20.39 23.02
N LEU A 819 9.49 -19.99 23.02
CA LEU A 819 8.51 -20.40 24.03
C LEU A 819 7.93 -21.80 23.79
N ASN A 820 8.14 -22.38 22.62
CA ASN A 820 7.53 -23.67 22.24
C ASN A 820 8.49 -24.87 22.13
N ASN A 821 9.82 -24.67 22.20
CA ASN A 821 10.79 -25.76 22.04
C ASN A 821 11.79 -25.83 23.20
N SER A 822 11.40 -26.46 24.28
CA SER A 822 12.31 -26.94 25.30
C SER A 822 12.18 -28.45 25.44
N SER A 823 12.92 -29.16 24.59
CA SER A 823 13.38 -30.55 24.90
C SER A 823 14.37 -31.00 23.86
N ALA A 824 15.64 -31.03 24.19
CA ALA A 824 16.62 -32.03 23.72
C ALA A 824 17.94 -31.93 24.49
N PRO A 825 18.56 -33.03 24.81
CA PRO A 825 19.94 -33.04 25.30
C PRO A 825 20.91 -33.65 24.28
N GLY A 826 22.18 -33.28 24.39
CA GLY A 826 23.28 -34.13 23.98
C GLY A 826 24.14 -33.67 22.81
N ALA A 827 25.28 -33.09 23.15
CA ALA A 827 26.41 -32.90 22.27
C ALA A 827 27.15 -34.20 22.03
N VAL A 828 27.65 -34.44 20.84
CA VAL A 828 28.84 -35.28 20.56
C VAL A 828 29.62 -34.61 19.43
N ASP A 829 30.87 -34.37 19.77
CA ASP A 829 32.00 -33.90 19.00
C ASP A 829 32.49 -35.01 18.03
N PHE A 830 32.85 -34.67 16.78
CA PHE A 830 33.82 -35.43 16.00
C PHE A 830 34.49 -34.58 14.91
N SER A 831 35.72 -34.23 15.18
CA SER A 831 36.76 -33.89 14.23
C SER A 831 37.34 -35.16 13.57
N SER A 832 37.46 -35.23 12.27
CA SER A 832 38.66 -35.72 11.58
C SER A 832 38.53 -35.74 10.07
N THR A 833 39.55 -35.24 9.52
CA THR A 833 40.05 -35.26 8.13
C THR A 833 39.96 -36.61 7.45
N HIS A 834 39.67 -36.64 6.13
CA HIS A 834 40.50 -37.31 5.10
C HIS A 834 40.14 -36.86 3.68
N LYS A 835 41.18 -36.45 2.96
CA LYS A 835 41.24 -36.28 1.50
C LYS A 835 41.18 -37.63 0.81
N VAL A 836 40.54 -37.76 -0.37
CA VAL A 836 41.03 -38.60 -1.48
C VAL A 836 40.44 -38.15 -2.83
N ASN A 837 41.27 -38.27 -3.86
CA ASN A 837 41.24 -37.79 -5.21
C ASN A 837 40.21 -38.36 -6.21
N PHE A 838 40.02 -37.59 -7.24
CA PHE A 838 39.58 -37.82 -8.65
C PHE A 838 39.77 -39.22 -9.23
N ARG A 839 38.80 -39.66 -10.04
CA ARG A 839 38.95 -40.10 -11.44
C ARG A 839 37.64 -40.16 -12.19
N ASN A 840 37.66 -39.59 -13.40
CA ASN A 840 36.63 -39.68 -14.44
C ASN A 840 36.45 -41.14 -14.93
N THR A 841 35.22 -41.48 -15.31
CA THR A 841 34.91 -42.21 -16.55
C THR A 841 33.43 -42.06 -16.89
N ASP A 842 33.17 -41.83 -18.17
CA ASP A 842 31.89 -41.81 -18.84
C ASP A 842 31.12 -43.14 -18.67
N ASP A 843 29.80 -43.04 -18.52
CA ASP A 843 28.90 -43.85 -19.35
C ASP A 843 27.43 -43.37 -19.20
N LYS A 844 26.81 -43.31 -20.37
CA LYS A 844 25.38 -43.09 -20.57
C LYS A 844 24.61 -44.35 -20.23
N GLN A 845 23.57 -44.25 -19.38
CA GLN A 845 22.35 -45.07 -19.52
C GLN A 845 21.17 -44.50 -18.69
N THR A 846 20.13 -44.32 -19.38
CA THR A 846 18.67 -44.20 -19.15
C THR A 846 18.07 -44.06 -17.76
N ASN A 847 17.20 -43.06 -17.69
CA ASN A 847 16.48 -42.44 -16.58
C ASN A 847 15.15 -43.17 -16.24
N GLU A 848 15.07 -44.43 -15.97
CA GLU A 848 13.79 -45.02 -15.52
C GLU A 848 13.84 -45.84 -14.21
N ASP A 849 14.99 -46.17 -13.69
CA ASP A 849 15.09 -47.08 -12.51
C ASP A 849 15.39 -46.38 -11.15
N ARG A 850 15.32 -45.03 -11.05
CA ARG A 850 15.62 -44.30 -9.78
C ARG A 850 14.42 -43.85 -8.95
N LEU A 851 13.20 -44.20 -9.35
CA LEU A 851 11.97 -43.76 -8.67
C LEU A 851 11.31 -44.78 -7.76
N GLN A 852 11.87 -46.00 -7.64
CA GLN A 852 11.25 -47.06 -6.83
C GLN A 852 11.91 -47.39 -5.50
N ASN A 853 13.06 -46.81 -5.15
CA ASN A 853 13.79 -47.20 -3.93
C ASN A 853 13.76 -46.20 -2.74
N ALA A 854 12.84 -45.22 -2.74
CA ALA A 854 12.71 -44.27 -1.65
C ALA A 854 11.47 -44.48 -0.75
N LYS A 855 10.77 -45.60 -0.86
CA LYS A 855 9.66 -45.96 0.02
C LYS A 855 9.90 -47.30 0.65
N ARG A 856 10.61 -47.34 1.80
CA ARG A 856 10.47 -48.38 2.85
C ARG A 856 11.55 -48.22 3.91
N ARG A 857 11.15 -47.59 5.03
CA ARG A 857 11.62 -47.93 6.38
C ARG A 857 10.74 -47.19 7.40
N LYS A 858 9.56 -47.78 7.69
CA LYS A 858 8.88 -47.61 8.98
C LYS A 858 9.41 -48.75 9.87
N LEU A 859 10.00 -48.39 10.99
CA LEU A 859 10.26 -49.32 12.07
C LEU A 859 9.14 -49.21 13.10
N TYR A 860 8.43 -50.31 13.27
CA TYR A 860 7.51 -50.63 14.35
C TYR A 860 8.33 -51.04 15.59
N VAL A 861 7.88 -50.62 16.79
CA VAL A 861 8.26 -51.24 18.07
C VAL A 861 7.00 -51.38 18.90
N PRO A 862 6.72 -52.56 19.50
CA PRO A 862 5.48 -52.88 20.15
C PRO A 862 5.45 -52.54 21.64
N LEU A 863 4.25 -52.23 22.12
CA LEU A 863 3.86 -52.11 23.52
C LEU A 863 3.92 -53.47 24.26
N LYS A 864 4.41 -53.46 25.52
CA LYS A 864 3.95 -54.37 26.57
C LYS A 864 3.75 -53.57 27.86
N GLY A 865 2.58 -53.73 28.42
CA GLY A 865 2.12 -53.17 29.66
C GLY A 865 2.59 -53.95 30.88
N ILE A 866 2.32 -53.38 32.05
CA ILE A 866 1.90 -54.01 33.33
C ILE A 866 1.57 -52.90 34.29
N GLY A 867 0.47 -53.05 35.01
CA GLY A 867 -0.18 -52.08 35.91
C GLY A 867 0.32 -52.18 37.37
N PRO A 868 -0.39 -51.51 38.31
CA PRO A 868 0.19 -50.95 39.51
C PRO A 868 0.20 -51.86 40.76
N PRO A 869 0.81 -51.44 41.84
CA PRO A 869 0.09 -51.23 43.10
C PRO A 869 0.53 -50.04 43.97
N GLU A 870 -0.42 -49.47 44.70
CA GLU A 870 -0.34 -48.68 45.91
C GLU A 870 -0.07 -49.59 47.14
N PRO A 871 0.00 -49.04 48.41
CA PRO A 871 0.76 -47.93 48.97
C PRO A 871 1.53 -48.37 50.26
N SER A 872 2.38 -47.53 50.80
CA SER A 872 2.60 -47.53 52.27
C SER A 872 3.37 -46.29 52.75
N MET A 873 2.89 -45.74 53.89
CA MET A 873 3.49 -44.67 54.69
C MET A 873 4.87 -45.04 55.21
N GLN A 874 5.79 -44.10 55.43
CA GLN A 874 6.32 -43.71 56.77
C GLN A 874 7.43 -42.66 56.66
N ASP A 875 7.25 -41.66 57.49
CA ASP A 875 8.13 -40.73 58.20
C ASP A 875 9.63 -40.67 57.93
N GLY A 876 10.12 -39.42 57.93
CA GLY A 876 11.42 -39.15 58.51
C GLY A 876 12.34 -38.12 57.91
N ALA A 877 12.34 -36.92 58.49
CA ALA A 877 13.49 -36.01 58.72
C ALA A 877 14.27 -35.40 57.55
N SER A 878 14.08 -34.09 57.43
CA SER A 878 15.07 -33.02 57.24
C SER A 878 16.36 -33.31 56.51
N THR A 879 16.55 -32.64 55.39
CA THR A 879 17.77 -31.84 55.06
C THR A 879 17.50 -30.86 53.92
N SER A 880 17.92 -29.62 54.17
CA SER A 880 17.90 -28.50 53.27
C SER A 880 18.60 -28.80 51.92
N ARG A 881 17.88 -28.62 50.82
CA ARG A 881 18.50 -28.37 49.51
C ARG A 881 17.95 -27.09 48.89
N THR A 882 18.87 -26.15 48.72
CA THR A 882 18.71 -24.91 47.98
C THR A 882 18.07 -25.16 46.62
N SER A 883 16.87 -24.64 46.45
CA SER A 883 16.16 -24.64 45.18
C SER A 883 16.74 -23.59 44.22
N SER A 884 17.11 -24.00 43.04
CA SER A 884 17.44 -23.14 41.89
C SER A 884 16.29 -22.14 41.60
N PRO A 885 16.57 -20.89 41.13
CA PRO A 885 15.52 -19.89 40.89
C PRO A 885 14.56 -20.38 39.79
N LYS A 886 13.28 -20.40 40.13
CA LYS A 886 12.18 -20.71 39.15
C LYS A 886 12.22 -19.71 38.01
N SER A 887 12.05 -20.18 36.78
CA SER A 887 12.02 -19.31 35.59
C SER A 887 10.89 -18.27 35.69
N SER A 888 11.08 -17.09 35.11
CA SER A 888 10.05 -16.03 35.06
C SER A 888 8.70 -16.55 34.53
N GLN A 889 8.72 -17.55 33.67
CA GLN A 889 7.51 -18.18 33.11
C GLN A 889 6.73 -19.00 34.17
N ASP A 890 7.43 -19.70 35.06
CA ASP A 890 6.79 -20.50 36.07
C ASP A 890 6.13 -19.62 37.15
N ILE A 891 6.74 -18.47 37.41
CA ILE A 891 6.15 -17.44 38.29
C ILE A 891 4.87 -16.90 37.68
N TRP A 892 4.85 -16.55 36.38
CA TRP A 892 3.68 -16.07 35.67
C TRP A 892 2.54 -17.09 35.63
N LYS A 893 2.83 -18.35 35.31
CA LYS A 893 1.83 -19.42 35.32
C LYS A 893 1.22 -19.64 36.70
N SER A 894 2.02 -19.55 37.75
CA SER A 894 1.55 -19.69 39.13
C SER A 894 0.64 -18.53 39.55
N ILE A 895 0.98 -17.27 39.17
CA ILE A 895 0.16 -16.08 39.46
C ILE A 895 -1.18 -16.17 38.75
N LEU A 896 -1.19 -16.48 37.45
CA LEU A 896 -2.44 -16.61 36.69
C LEU A 896 -3.34 -17.74 37.18
N ALA A 897 -2.77 -18.86 37.59
CA ALA A 897 -3.52 -19.97 38.18
C ALA A 897 -4.17 -19.59 39.55
N SER A 898 -3.45 -18.86 40.40
CA SER A 898 -3.97 -18.35 41.68
C SER A 898 -5.09 -17.33 41.48
N LEU A 899 -4.93 -16.38 40.53
CA LEU A 899 -5.98 -15.40 40.16
C LEU A 899 -7.24 -16.06 39.62
N LYS A 900 -7.11 -17.06 38.74
CA LYS A 900 -8.25 -17.79 38.17
C LYS A 900 -9.01 -18.59 39.21
N LYS A 901 -8.35 -19.04 40.28
CA LYS A 901 -8.98 -19.79 41.39
C LYS A 901 -9.72 -18.89 42.38
N SER A 902 -9.29 -17.63 42.52
CA SER A 902 -9.74 -16.72 43.56
C SER A 902 -10.70 -15.62 43.12
N LEU A 903 -10.78 -15.35 41.80
CA LEU A 903 -11.62 -14.27 41.26
C LEU A 903 -12.78 -14.81 40.44
N LYS A 904 -13.88 -14.04 40.38
CA LYS A 904 -14.98 -14.26 39.43
C LYS A 904 -14.46 -14.05 38.00
N GLU A 905 -15.10 -14.68 37.03
CA GLU A 905 -14.63 -14.66 35.62
C GLU A 905 -14.53 -13.24 35.02
N CYS A 906 -15.45 -12.35 35.36
CA CYS A 906 -15.40 -10.93 34.95
C CYS A 906 -14.16 -10.20 35.51
N ASP A 907 -13.88 -10.39 36.80
CA ASP A 907 -12.78 -9.73 37.51
C ASP A 907 -11.42 -10.29 37.07
N TYR A 908 -11.33 -11.60 36.88
CA TYR A 908 -10.17 -12.27 36.30
C TYR A 908 -9.83 -11.73 34.90
N ASN A 909 -10.84 -11.56 34.04
CA ASN A 909 -10.63 -11.01 32.69
C ASN A 909 -10.21 -9.53 32.71
N SER A 910 -10.73 -8.75 33.67
CA SER A 910 -10.36 -7.35 33.88
C SER A 910 -8.89 -7.24 34.36
N VAL A 911 -8.50 -8.05 35.35
CA VAL A 911 -7.10 -8.13 35.83
C VAL A 911 -6.16 -8.55 34.70
N CYS A 912 -6.49 -9.56 33.91
CA CYS A 912 -5.68 -9.99 32.77
C CYS A 912 -5.52 -8.89 31.70
N SER A 913 -6.55 -8.10 31.48
CA SER A 913 -6.53 -6.98 30.53
C SER A 913 -5.63 -5.84 31.02
N SER A 914 -5.74 -5.49 32.29
CA SER A 914 -4.90 -4.47 32.93
C SER A 914 -3.43 -4.88 33.02
N MET A 915 -3.17 -6.16 33.27
CA MET A 915 -1.80 -6.71 33.20
C MET A 915 -1.21 -6.67 31.79
N LYS A 916 -2.00 -6.96 30.76
CA LYS A 916 -1.57 -6.82 29.36
C LYS A 916 -1.27 -5.36 28.99
N LEU A 917 -2.07 -4.43 29.52
CA LEU A 917 -1.85 -3.00 29.31
C LEU A 917 -0.55 -2.56 30.02
N PHE A 918 -0.34 -2.99 31.25
CA PHE A 918 0.90 -2.72 32.00
C PHE A 918 2.13 -3.22 31.26
N LEU A 919 2.13 -4.45 30.72
CA LEU A 919 3.23 -4.99 29.95
C LEU A 919 3.55 -4.19 28.66
N ARG A 920 2.58 -3.42 28.15
CA ARG A 920 2.76 -2.56 26.97
C ARG A 920 3.22 -1.13 27.32
N THR A 921 2.72 -0.59 28.42
CA THR A 921 2.88 0.83 28.80
C THR A 921 3.86 1.04 29.93
N ASN A 922 4.20 0.00 30.68
CA ASN A 922 4.99 0.05 31.94
C ASN A 922 4.43 1.03 32.98
N ASN A 923 3.11 1.30 32.92
CA ASN A 923 2.41 2.18 33.85
C ASN A 923 1.89 1.40 35.05
N SER A 924 2.62 1.48 36.20
CA SER A 924 2.27 0.77 37.43
C SER A 924 1.04 1.33 38.14
N ASP A 925 0.73 2.63 37.92
CA ASP A 925 -0.35 3.32 38.61
C ASP A 925 -1.72 2.91 38.08
N ALA A 926 -1.87 2.87 36.76
CA ALA A 926 -3.08 2.34 36.11
C ALA A 926 -3.31 0.86 36.40
N LEU A 927 -2.23 0.08 36.60
CA LEU A 927 -2.35 -1.31 37.05
C LEU A 927 -2.83 -1.39 38.50
N ALA A 928 -2.33 -0.52 39.39
CA ALA A 928 -2.71 -0.50 40.80
C ALA A 928 -4.20 -0.16 40.98
N GLU A 929 -4.69 0.88 40.29
CA GLU A 929 -6.12 1.27 40.30
C GLU A 929 -7.05 0.16 39.82
N ALA A 930 -6.68 -0.48 38.70
CA ALA A 930 -7.50 -1.56 38.14
C ALA A 930 -7.52 -2.82 39.03
N LEU A 931 -6.39 -3.13 39.68
CA LEU A 931 -6.30 -4.25 40.63
C LEU A 931 -7.01 -3.98 41.92
N ALA A 932 -6.94 -2.75 42.42
CA ALA A 932 -7.65 -2.35 43.64
C ALA A 932 -9.16 -2.62 43.52
N LEU A 933 -9.75 -2.25 42.40
CA LEU A 933 -11.18 -2.47 42.12
C LEU A 933 -11.54 -3.96 41.95
N CYS A 934 -10.67 -4.77 41.35
CA CYS A 934 -10.98 -6.19 41.10
C CYS A 934 -10.69 -7.12 42.28
N LEU A 935 -9.86 -6.71 43.25
CA LEU A 935 -9.46 -7.52 44.38
C LEU A 935 -10.21 -7.20 45.68
N VAL A 936 -11.11 -6.21 45.73
CA VAL A 936 -11.86 -5.78 46.92
C VAL A 936 -12.57 -6.95 47.59
N ASP A 937 -13.27 -7.79 46.81
CA ASP A 937 -14.06 -8.92 47.31
C ASP A 937 -13.30 -10.26 47.28
N ALA A 938 -12.01 -10.26 46.97
CA ALA A 938 -11.27 -11.52 46.83
C ALA A 938 -10.89 -12.09 48.25
N PRO A 939 -11.17 -13.38 48.49
CA PRO A 939 -10.94 -13.99 49.82
C PRO A 939 -9.46 -14.02 50.27
N ASN A 940 -8.50 -13.96 49.32
CA ASN A 940 -7.03 -14.01 49.55
C ASN A 940 -6.34 -12.78 48.94
N ARG A 941 -6.93 -11.61 49.04
CA ARG A 941 -6.48 -10.37 48.37
C ARG A 941 -5.01 -9.98 48.64
N ASP A 942 -4.56 -10.09 49.91
CA ASP A 942 -3.18 -9.76 50.27
C ASP A 942 -2.12 -10.72 49.69
N GLU A 943 -2.44 -12.01 49.62
CA GLU A 943 -1.60 -13.01 48.94
C GLU A 943 -1.51 -12.78 47.45
N LEU A 944 -2.65 -12.47 46.84
CA LEU A 944 -2.75 -12.16 45.43
C LEU A 944 -2.01 -10.86 45.09
N LEU A 945 -2.13 -9.83 45.92
CA LEU A 945 -1.42 -8.58 45.76
C LEU A 945 0.11 -8.79 45.87
N THR A 946 0.55 -9.59 46.87
CA THR A 946 1.97 -9.93 47.06
C THR A 946 2.53 -10.69 45.86
N CYS A 947 1.74 -11.57 45.28
CA CYS A 947 2.12 -12.29 44.06
C CYS A 947 2.16 -11.36 42.82
N LEU A 948 1.21 -10.47 42.67
CA LEU A 948 1.15 -9.49 41.57
C LEU A 948 2.25 -8.42 41.69
N ALA A 949 2.61 -8.00 42.87
CA ALA A 949 3.70 -7.05 43.08
C ALA A 949 5.07 -7.58 42.58
N LYS A 950 5.25 -8.91 42.45
CA LYS A 950 6.46 -9.51 41.85
C LYS A 950 6.62 -9.22 40.36
N VAL A 951 5.56 -8.78 39.71
CA VAL A 951 5.55 -8.40 38.29
C VAL A 951 6.10 -6.99 38.09
N VAL A 952 5.98 -6.15 39.08
CA VAL A 952 6.49 -4.76 39.05
C VAL A 952 7.98 -4.76 39.40
N THR A 953 8.73 -3.83 38.82
CA THR A 953 10.17 -3.67 39.10
C THR A 953 10.43 -3.47 40.60
N ALA A 954 11.54 -3.99 41.09
CA ALA A 954 11.85 -4.00 42.51
C ALA A 954 11.80 -2.62 43.19
N SER A 955 12.20 -1.55 42.45
CA SER A 955 12.18 -0.16 42.91
C SER A 955 10.79 0.46 43.08
N LYS A 956 9.75 -0.12 42.45
CA LYS A 956 8.36 0.41 42.46
C LYS A 956 7.38 -0.50 43.21
N ARG A 957 7.85 -1.60 43.82
CA ARG A 957 6.97 -2.59 44.48
C ARG A 957 6.27 -2.06 45.70
N GLU A 958 6.97 -1.33 46.53
CA GLU A 958 6.42 -0.78 47.78
C GLU A 958 5.35 0.28 47.47
N ASP A 959 5.62 1.22 46.55
CA ASP A 959 4.67 2.22 46.12
C ASP A 959 3.43 1.59 45.46
N PHE A 960 3.63 0.55 44.67
CA PHE A 960 2.55 -0.20 44.04
C PHE A 960 1.62 -0.87 45.06
N VAL A 961 2.18 -1.53 46.07
CA VAL A 961 1.41 -2.18 47.16
C VAL A 961 0.67 -1.15 47.99
N VAL A 962 1.31 -0.04 48.33
CA VAL A 962 0.70 1.07 49.07
C VAL A 962 -0.47 1.66 48.29
N LYS A 963 -0.30 1.93 47.00
CA LYS A 963 -1.39 2.42 46.15
C LYS A 963 -2.55 1.45 46.01
N CYS A 964 -2.32 0.16 45.82
CA CYS A 964 -3.42 -0.81 45.82
C CYS A 964 -4.20 -0.83 47.14
N ARG A 965 -3.50 -0.73 48.28
CA ARG A 965 -4.12 -0.73 49.62
C ARG A 965 -4.83 0.57 49.96
N SER A 966 -4.43 1.70 49.38
CA SER A 966 -5.10 3.00 49.64
C SER A 966 -6.50 3.09 49.03
N HIS A 967 -6.87 2.16 48.14
CA HIS A 967 -8.16 2.05 47.53
C HIS A 967 -9.07 0.98 48.17
N TRP A 968 -8.61 0.29 49.21
CA TRP A 968 -9.32 -0.69 50.03
C TRP A 968 -9.75 -0.08 51.37
#